data_b659f81d2f0505d700f2750d87307fb5
#
_entry.id   b659f81d2f0505d700f2750d87307fb5
#
_cell.length_a   1.000
_cell.length_b   1.000
_cell.length_c   1.000
_cell.angle_alpha   90.00
_cell.angle_beta   90.00
_cell.angle_gamma   90.00
#
_symmetry.space_group_name_H-M   'P 1'
#
loop_
_entity.id
_entity.type
_entity.pdbx_description
1 polymer ?
#
loop_
_entity_poly.entity_id
_entity_poly.type
_entity_poly.pdbx_seq_one_letter_code
_entity_poly.pdbx_strand_id
1 'polypeptide(L)'
;ALERYGYVDLGLPPGPIYLAWPRPGAPLPEVSGVAVLGRFGETYVVSGAAAAAEELAALGAEIKRVGGEPLKSPRRAVLPEISYDPAVAQLVARVRADRYFGHVERLAAVKTRYSHAEEIAQATDYIEEQFRRLGYETARRPYVYDPMDNDYLADCVFWAGGELGWLLSSWGYVWRSDDFGASWTYHKSEGRLDHGCFITDRKGFVVGGRGFLARTDDGGRTWAQLPLEDPNDYLRDIYFYGAERGVAGGAGGAAYRTVDGGATWRKVATPTTTLILGVYAQTADKWWALGMEGLVMRSFDGGATWKVVNVPQTEGFGMRRLAFADASHAAMVGNEGTVLYSEDAGETWRRVSGYYPAWPFFTEVAFADATRGWAAGGDGKVYRTDDAGASWTRQPTPFSEYYTYNGISAISRDEAWVVGGPSAVIHTTDGGEHWKAVDIKSAAPVVWYNVEATKKGASRADDIYILCGHYDAISEDPWNRAPGAEDNASGVAAVLEAATVLAGSRFDGTLKFLAFSGEEEGLLGSRAYAREAYRAEEEIRGVFNMDMVSYLDEPVHDVEVRYNDFSRGLLAAYREAARLYVPACVIYPVTEGRGGSDHEPFWEYGYPALLSIEYAGKQFYPWYHTTEDLPGHLAPAFGADVTKVNVAAAATLAGTRLGPGASSEIIVYPNPAKPSAGHDRVRFANLGAGSSLVLYDVAGAEVWAATADGSGAAEWPLVTADGRAAASGVYLVAVEEPGGARRFGKVAVIK
;
A
#
# COMPACT_ATOMS: atom_id res chain seq x y z
N ALA A 1 -14.55 -7.86 -8.59
CA ALA A 1 -15.34 -7.63 -9.83
C ALA A 1 -16.77 -7.20 -9.51
N LEU A 2 -17.39 -7.80 -8.50
CA LEU A 2 -18.76 -7.44 -8.10
C LEU A 2 -18.85 -6.08 -7.41
N GLU A 3 -17.79 -5.66 -6.70
CA GLU A 3 -17.69 -4.34 -6.05
C GLU A 3 -17.63 -3.17 -7.02
N ARG A 4 -17.14 -3.38 -8.24
CA ARG A 4 -17.09 -2.35 -9.29
C ARG A 4 -18.45 -1.88 -9.81
N TYR A 5 -19.54 -2.60 -9.53
CA TYR A 5 -20.82 -2.38 -10.22
C TYR A 5 -22.02 -2.08 -9.30
N GLY A 6 -21.79 -1.74 -8.03
CA GLY A 6 -22.83 -1.29 -7.11
C GLY A 6 -23.86 -2.41 -6.80
N TYR A 7 -23.71 -3.07 -5.67
CA TYR A 7 -24.64 -4.13 -5.23
C TYR A 7 -26.02 -3.57 -5.00
N VAL A 8 -27.00 -4.18 -5.68
CA VAL A 8 -28.40 -4.14 -5.28
C VAL A 8 -28.60 -5.37 -4.39
N ASP A 9 -29.30 -5.21 -3.27
CA ASP A 9 -29.73 -6.34 -2.43
C ASP A 9 -30.68 -7.22 -3.27
N LEU A 10 -30.13 -8.34 -3.77
CA LEU A 10 -30.83 -9.25 -4.68
C LEU A 10 -31.59 -10.33 -3.94
N GLY A 11 -31.68 -10.29 -2.60
CA GLY A 11 -32.33 -11.33 -1.81
C GLY A 11 -31.69 -12.70 -2.10
N LEU A 12 -30.36 -12.80 -2.06
CA LEU A 12 -29.60 -13.97 -2.47
C LEU A 12 -30.00 -15.21 -1.64
N PRO A 13 -30.18 -16.38 -2.26
CA PRO A 13 -30.44 -17.62 -1.53
C PRO A 13 -29.24 -17.93 -0.61
N PRO A 14 -29.48 -18.54 0.57
CA PRO A 14 -28.40 -18.92 1.49
C PRO A 14 -27.51 -19.98 0.85
N GLY A 15 -26.21 -19.66 0.68
CA GLY A 15 -25.23 -20.59 0.15
C GLY A 15 -23.94 -19.90 -0.29
N PRO A 16 -22.86 -20.66 -0.46
CA PRO A 16 -21.62 -20.11 -0.96
C PRO A 16 -21.78 -19.56 -2.39
N ILE A 17 -21.07 -18.46 -2.66
CA ILE A 17 -21.05 -17.82 -3.98
C ILE A 17 -19.75 -18.23 -4.70
N TYR A 18 -19.85 -18.43 -6.01
CA TYR A 18 -18.73 -18.77 -6.87
C TYR A 18 -18.71 -17.87 -8.09
N LEU A 19 -17.51 -17.62 -8.62
CA LEU A 19 -17.31 -17.13 -9.97
C LEU A 19 -17.14 -18.35 -10.86
N ALA A 20 -17.80 -18.37 -12.00
CA ALA A 20 -17.73 -19.47 -12.95
C ALA A 20 -17.43 -18.95 -14.35
N TRP A 21 -16.46 -19.58 -15.01
CA TRP A 21 -16.07 -19.31 -16.40
C TRP A 21 -16.29 -20.57 -17.23
N PRO A 22 -17.27 -20.59 -18.13
CA PRO A 22 -17.42 -21.71 -19.08
C PRO A 22 -16.24 -21.72 -20.07
N ARG A 23 -16.09 -22.81 -20.80
CA ARG A 23 -15.11 -22.86 -21.90
C ARG A 23 -15.35 -21.70 -22.87
N PRO A 24 -14.31 -21.12 -23.46
CA PRO A 24 -14.45 -20.01 -24.40
C PRO A 24 -15.47 -20.30 -25.50
N GLY A 25 -16.47 -19.42 -25.64
CA GLY A 25 -17.55 -19.57 -26.62
C GLY A 25 -18.67 -20.54 -26.25
N ALA A 26 -18.62 -21.20 -25.10
CA ALA A 26 -19.71 -22.09 -24.62
C ALA A 26 -20.58 -21.37 -23.58
N PRO A 27 -21.88 -21.71 -23.47
CA PRO A 27 -22.72 -21.26 -22.35
C PRO A 27 -22.28 -21.95 -21.05
N LEU A 28 -22.64 -21.34 -19.90
CA LEU A 28 -22.45 -22.02 -18.61
C LEU A 28 -23.28 -23.30 -18.59
N PRO A 29 -22.71 -24.47 -18.21
CA PRO A 29 -23.48 -25.71 -18.07
C PRO A 29 -24.62 -25.57 -17.06
N GLU A 30 -25.77 -26.19 -17.34
CA GLU A 30 -26.86 -26.24 -16.38
C GLU A 30 -26.60 -27.36 -15.36
N VAL A 31 -26.59 -27.00 -14.07
CA VAL A 31 -26.40 -27.90 -12.94
C VAL A 31 -27.54 -27.69 -11.94
N SER A 32 -28.17 -28.75 -11.50
CA SER A 32 -29.24 -28.69 -10.51
C SER A 32 -28.71 -28.14 -9.18
N GLY A 33 -29.40 -27.14 -8.62
CA GLY A 33 -28.98 -26.49 -7.38
C GLY A 33 -27.96 -25.37 -7.55
N VAL A 34 -27.65 -24.97 -8.78
CA VAL A 34 -26.89 -23.76 -9.08
C VAL A 34 -27.83 -22.66 -9.55
N ALA A 35 -27.80 -21.51 -8.88
CA ALA A 35 -28.52 -20.31 -9.29
C ALA A 35 -27.55 -19.33 -9.91
N VAL A 36 -27.80 -18.85 -11.12
CA VAL A 36 -27.03 -17.77 -11.75
C VAL A 36 -27.53 -16.44 -11.21
N LEU A 37 -26.68 -15.73 -10.49
CA LEU A 37 -26.98 -14.45 -9.84
C LEU A 37 -26.68 -13.26 -10.75
N GLY A 38 -25.76 -13.42 -11.70
CA GLY A 38 -25.39 -12.38 -12.65
C GLY A 38 -24.34 -12.86 -13.66
N ARG A 39 -24.13 -12.03 -14.71
CA ARG A 39 -23.10 -12.25 -15.73
C ARG A 39 -22.40 -10.95 -16.07
N PHE A 40 -21.07 -10.99 -16.12
CA PHE A 40 -20.20 -9.86 -16.45
C PHE A 40 -19.19 -10.30 -17.52
N GLY A 41 -19.47 -9.98 -18.76
CA GLY A 41 -18.70 -10.52 -19.89
C GLY A 41 -18.81 -12.05 -19.96
N GLU A 42 -17.68 -12.73 -19.84
CA GLU A 42 -17.59 -14.20 -19.81
C GLU A 42 -17.67 -14.80 -18.39
N THR A 43 -17.73 -13.96 -17.35
CA THR A 43 -17.78 -14.39 -15.96
C THR A 43 -19.21 -14.49 -15.47
N TYR A 44 -19.60 -15.63 -14.94
CA TYR A 44 -20.88 -15.84 -14.26
C TYR A 44 -20.68 -15.79 -12.74
N VAL A 45 -21.60 -15.17 -12.05
CA VAL A 45 -21.71 -15.24 -10.60
C VAL A 45 -22.81 -16.24 -10.28
N VAL A 46 -22.46 -17.29 -9.56
CA VAL A 46 -23.39 -18.38 -9.25
C VAL A 46 -23.42 -18.65 -7.75
N SER A 47 -24.56 -19.08 -7.23
CA SER A 47 -24.67 -19.63 -5.88
C SER A 47 -25.17 -21.06 -5.92
N GLY A 48 -24.67 -21.87 -4.98
CA GLY A 48 -25.06 -23.28 -4.90
C GLY A 48 -24.25 -24.03 -3.83
N ALA A 49 -24.64 -25.25 -3.54
CA ALA A 49 -23.85 -26.12 -2.67
C ALA A 49 -22.49 -26.45 -3.29
N ALA A 50 -21.47 -26.75 -2.46
CA ALA A 50 -20.12 -27.10 -2.95
C ALA A 50 -20.14 -28.25 -3.97
N ALA A 51 -20.94 -29.27 -3.76
CA ALA A 51 -21.10 -30.38 -4.70
C ALA A 51 -21.58 -29.94 -6.08
N ALA A 52 -22.49 -28.95 -6.13
CA ALA A 52 -22.98 -28.41 -7.40
C ALA A 52 -21.96 -27.56 -8.13
N ALA A 53 -21.07 -26.86 -7.39
CA ALA A 53 -19.92 -26.17 -7.96
C ALA A 53 -18.86 -27.15 -8.51
N GLU A 54 -18.62 -28.27 -7.82
CA GLU A 54 -17.75 -29.36 -8.31
C GLU A 54 -18.32 -30.01 -9.59
N GLU A 55 -19.63 -30.17 -9.70
CA GLU A 55 -20.29 -30.67 -10.91
C GLU A 55 -20.15 -29.69 -12.08
N LEU A 56 -20.27 -28.39 -11.86
CA LEU A 56 -19.96 -27.37 -12.87
C LEU A 56 -18.49 -27.47 -13.36
N ALA A 57 -17.56 -27.68 -12.44
CA ALA A 57 -16.16 -27.85 -12.77
C ALA A 57 -15.92 -29.13 -13.58
N ALA A 58 -16.57 -30.23 -13.22
CA ALA A 58 -16.51 -31.50 -13.97
C ALA A 58 -17.08 -31.37 -15.39
N LEU A 59 -18.02 -30.49 -15.62
CA LEU A 59 -18.57 -30.17 -16.95
C LEU A 59 -17.72 -29.17 -17.74
N GLY A 60 -16.56 -28.76 -17.17
CA GLY A 60 -15.54 -27.99 -17.85
C GLY A 60 -15.65 -26.46 -17.64
N ALA A 61 -16.39 -26.00 -16.66
CA ALA A 61 -16.31 -24.61 -16.21
C ALA A 61 -15.18 -24.45 -15.19
N GLU A 62 -14.42 -23.35 -15.29
CA GLU A 62 -13.50 -22.96 -14.22
C GLU A 62 -14.30 -22.33 -13.09
N ILE A 63 -14.12 -22.79 -11.84
CA ILE A 63 -14.90 -22.35 -10.70
C ILE A 63 -13.99 -21.81 -9.61
N LYS A 64 -14.30 -20.60 -9.14
CA LYS A 64 -13.61 -19.99 -7.99
C LYS A 64 -14.64 -19.61 -6.92
N ARG A 65 -14.46 -20.12 -5.71
CA ARG A 65 -15.26 -19.72 -4.58
C ARG A 65 -14.95 -18.27 -4.19
N VAL A 66 -15.97 -17.45 -4.08
CA VAL A 66 -15.86 -16.08 -3.56
C VAL A 66 -16.10 -16.15 -2.07
N GLY A 67 -15.05 -16.02 -1.26
CA GLY A 67 -15.03 -15.95 0.18
C GLY A 67 -16.10 -16.79 0.94
N GLY A 68 -15.74 -17.35 2.08
CA GLY A 68 -16.67 -18.19 2.85
C GLY A 68 -17.74 -17.45 3.66
N GLU A 69 -17.84 -16.12 3.55
CA GLU A 69 -18.80 -15.30 4.29
C GLU A 69 -19.76 -14.60 3.32
N PRO A 70 -21.05 -14.43 3.68
CA PRO A 70 -21.99 -13.72 2.84
C PRO A 70 -21.51 -12.27 2.67
N LEU A 71 -21.38 -11.84 1.40
CA LEU A 71 -21.11 -10.44 1.09
C LEU A 71 -22.31 -9.62 1.61
N LYS A 72 -22.10 -8.89 2.68
CA LYS A 72 -23.08 -7.92 3.15
C LYS A 72 -23.10 -6.76 2.16
N SER A 73 -24.29 -6.40 1.69
CA SER A 73 -24.47 -5.16 0.94
C SER A 73 -23.93 -4.00 1.78
N PRO A 74 -23.02 -3.17 1.25
CA PRO A 74 -22.58 -2.00 1.99
C PRO A 74 -23.81 -1.15 2.30
N ARG A 75 -24.16 -1.03 3.58
CA ARG A 75 -25.23 -0.14 3.99
C ARG A 75 -24.79 1.27 3.61
N ARG A 76 -25.45 1.87 2.60
CA ARG A 76 -25.27 3.29 2.32
C ARG A 76 -25.62 4.04 3.60
N ALA A 77 -24.58 4.52 4.29
CA ALA A 77 -24.78 5.36 5.44
C ALA A 77 -25.48 6.63 4.97
N VAL A 78 -26.70 6.85 5.45
CA VAL A 78 -27.31 8.19 5.34
C VAL A 78 -26.58 9.04 6.35
N LEU A 79 -25.58 9.80 5.86
CA LEU A 79 -24.85 10.73 6.71
C LEU A 79 -25.73 11.94 7.04
N PRO A 80 -25.62 12.51 8.26
CA PRO A 80 -26.32 13.70 8.62
C PRO A 80 -25.91 14.87 7.72
N GLU A 81 -26.84 15.75 7.41
CA GLU A 81 -26.53 16.98 6.68
C GLU A 81 -25.58 17.86 7.48
N ILE A 82 -24.53 18.32 6.84
CA ILE A 82 -23.55 19.22 7.46
C ILE A 82 -24.13 20.63 7.51
N SER A 83 -24.30 21.15 8.68
CA SER A 83 -24.65 22.56 8.93
C SER A 83 -23.63 23.17 9.87
N TYR A 84 -23.52 24.52 9.85
CA TYR A 84 -22.59 25.20 10.75
C TYR A 84 -23.00 24.99 12.20
N ASP A 85 -22.05 24.47 13.00
CA ASP A 85 -22.16 24.31 14.45
C ASP A 85 -21.06 25.14 15.14
N PRO A 86 -21.43 26.11 16.00
CA PRO A 86 -20.45 26.89 16.73
C PRO A 86 -19.55 26.06 17.64
N ALA A 87 -20.02 24.91 18.13
CA ALA A 87 -19.22 24.01 18.93
C ALA A 87 -18.08 23.40 18.09
N VAL A 88 -18.39 22.98 16.87
CA VAL A 88 -17.38 22.50 15.91
C VAL A 88 -16.40 23.62 15.56
N ALA A 89 -16.88 24.86 15.34
CA ALA A 89 -16.01 25.99 15.06
C ALA A 89 -15.01 26.27 16.19
N GLN A 90 -15.43 26.11 17.45
CA GLN A 90 -14.51 26.21 18.60
C GLN A 90 -13.45 25.11 18.60
N LEU A 91 -13.82 23.87 18.23
CA LEU A 91 -12.88 22.77 18.12
C LEU A 91 -11.85 23.06 17.01
N VAL A 92 -12.32 23.46 15.85
CA VAL A 92 -11.44 23.82 14.72
C VAL A 92 -10.47 24.94 15.11
N ALA A 93 -10.93 25.96 15.85
CA ALA A 93 -10.09 27.07 16.31
C ALA A 93 -9.01 26.66 17.33
N ARG A 94 -9.11 25.45 17.95
CA ARG A 94 -8.10 24.90 18.88
C ARG A 94 -6.97 24.15 18.19
N VAL A 95 -7.09 23.87 16.91
CA VAL A 95 -6.02 23.25 16.12
C VAL A 95 -4.87 24.24 16.00
N ARG A 96 -3.66 23.81 16.36
CA ARG A 96 -2.46 24.63 16.44
C ARG A 96 -1.37 24.09 15.55
N ALA A 97 -0.88 24.91 14.64
CA ALA A 97 0.19 24.54 13.71
C ALA A 97 1.52 24.18 14.43
N ASP A 98 1.83 24.90 15.53
CA ASP A 98 3.04 24.62 16.30
C ASP A 98 2.97 23.29 17.08
N ARG A 99 1.80 22.92 17.61
CA ARG A 99 1.63 21.62 18.27
C ARG A 99 1.62 20.48 17.26
N TYR A 100 0.88 20.64 16.16
CA TYR A 100 0.90 19.72 15.01
C TYR A 100 2.34 19.45 14.57
N PHE A 101 3.10 20.49 14.30
CA PHE A 101 4.47 20.37 13.81
C PHE A 101 5.42 19.76 14.83
N GLY A 102 5.23 20.02 16.11
CA GLY A 102 5.97 19.37 17.18
C GLY A 102 5.82 17.84 17.20
N HIS A 103 4.65 17.32 16.76
CA HIS A 103 4.46 15.88 16.55
C HIS A 103 5.24 15.39 15.33
N VAL A 104 5.24 16.13 14.22
CA VAL A 104 6.05 15.81 13.02
C VAL A 104 7.52 15.71 13.40
N GLU A 105 8.08 16.77 14.03
CA GLU A 105 9.49 16.79 14.44
C GLU A 105 9.84 15.62 15.36
N ARG A 106 8.93 15.26 16.29
CA ARG A 106 9.17 14.17 17.23
C ARG A 106 9.18 12.80 16.55
N LEU A 107 8.29 12.56 15.59
CA LEU A 107 8.24 11.31 14.84
C LEU A 107 9.42 11.22 13.86
N ALA A 108 9.74 12.27 13.13
CA ALA A 108 10.86 12.32 12.20
C ALA A 108 12.24 12.27 12.89
N ALA A 109 12.30 12.55 14.20
CA ALA A 109 13.52 12.39 15.01
C ALA A 109 13.85 10.94 15.37
N VAL A 110 12.93 9.99 15.16
CA VAL A 110 13.24 8.56 15.26
C VAL A 110 14.20 8.22 14.12
N LYS A 111 15.31 7.55 14.42
CA LYS A 111 16.37 7.25 13.46
C LYS A 111 15.81 6.61 12.17
N THR A 112 14.92 5.65 12.35
CA THR A 112 14.15 5.05 11.29
C THR A 112 12.80 4.58 11.82
N ARG A 113 11.75 4.75 11.01
CA ARG A 113 10.43 4.18 11.28
C ARG A 113 10.09 3.04 10.30
N TYR A 114 11.12 2.47 9.69
CA TYR A 114 10.96 1.30 8.84
C TYR A 114 10.32 0.14 9.63
N SER A 115 9.27 -0.46 9.10
CA SER A 115 8.43 -1.45 9.80
C SER A 115 9.21 -2.64 10.36
N HIS A 116 10.36 -2.98 9.74
CA HIS A 116 11.22 -4.07 10.18
C HIS A 116 12.30 -3.67 11.20
N ALA A 117 12.50 -2.37 11.44
CA ALA A 117 13.52 -1.88 12.36
C ALA A 117 12.98 -1.85 13.81
N GLU A 118 13.84 -2.16 14.78
CA GLU A 118 13.45 -2.10 16.21
C GLU A 118 13.08 -0.68 16.65
N GLU A 119 13.67 0.33 16.02
CA GLU A 119 13.47 1.73 16.34
C GLU A 119 12.03 2.21 16.12
N ILE A 120 11.23 1.56 15.28
CA ILE A 120 9.82 1.90 15.07
C ILE A 120 9.01 1.81 16.38
N ALA A 121 9.45 0.99 17.33
CA ALA A 121 8.83 0.90 18.65
C ALA A 121 8.82 2.25 19.39
N GLN A 122 9.79 3.14 19.14
CA GLN A 122 9.83 4.48 19.74
C GLN A 122 8.67 5.35 19.23
N ALA A 123 8.29 5.22 17.95
CA ALA A 123 7.13 5.91 17.40
C ALA A 123 5.83 5.33 17.96
N THR A 124 5.73 4.00 18.03
CA THR A 124 4.58 3.30 18.66
C THR A 124 4.36 3.74 20.09
N ASP A 125 5.42 3.75 20.90
CA ASP A 125 5.39 4.18 22.31
C ASP A 125 4.97 5.64 22.43
N TYR A 126 5.51 6.51 21.59
CA TYR A 126 5.20 7.92 21.57
C TYR A 126 3.72 8.18 21.26
N ILE A 127 3.19 7.57 20.20
CA ILE A 127 1.80 7.75 19.78
C ILE A 127 0.84 7.25 20.86
N GLU A 128 1.07 6.05 21.39
CA GLU A 128 0.23 5.49 22.46
C GLU A 128 0.25 6.40 23.71
N GLU A 129 1.43 6.90 24.09
CA GLU A 129 1.56 7.79 25.25
C GLU A 129 0.81 9.12 25.05
N GLN A 130 0.82 9.70 23.82
CA GLN A 130 0.03 10.90 23.55
C GLN A 130 -1.46 10.62 23.75
N PHE A 131 -1.99 9.53 23.20
CA PHE A 131 -3.39 9.15 23.38
C PHE A 131 -3.75 8.89 24.85
N ARG A 132 -2.88 8.20 25.58
CA ARG A 132 -3.08 7.90 27.02
C ARG A 132 -3.13 9.18 27.86
N ARG A 133 -2.24 10.14 27.60
CA ARG A 133 -2.23 11.45 28.29
C ARG A 133 -3.51 12.25 28.07
N LEU A 134 -4.15 12.07 26.95
CA LEU A 134 -5.43 12.71 26.62
C LEU A 134 -6.64 12.00 27.26
N GLY A 135 -6.42 10.87 27.93
CA GLY A 135 -7.47 10.12 28.63
C GLY A 135 -8.32 9.24 27.72
N TYR A 136 -7.82 8.87 26.55
CA TYR A 136 -8.48 7.91 25.66
C TYR A 136 -8.29 6.47 26.18
N GLU A 137 -9.24 5.61 25.85
CA GLU A 137 -9.03 4.17 25.85
C GLU A 137 -8.08 3.82 24.71
N THR A 138 -6.90 3.26 25.06
CA THR A 138 -5.84 2.98 24.07
C THR A 138 -5.59 1.49 23.94
N ALA A 139 -5.30 1.04 22.73
CA ALA A 139 -4.93 -0.33 22.46
C ALA A 139 -3.81 -0.40 21.40
N ARG A 140 -2.83 -1.30 21.61
CA ARG A 140 -2.00 -1.82 20.54
C ARG A 140 -2.73 -3.00 19.93
N ARG A 141 -3.16 -2.86 18.69
CA ARG A 141 -3.81 -3.93 17.93
C ARG A 141 -2.75 -4.75 17.23
N PRO A 142 -2.42 -5.95 17.74
CA PRO A 142 -1.43 -6.80 17.09
C PRO A 142 -2.00 -7.39 15.80
N TYR A 143 -1.15 -7.51 14.80
CA TYR A 143 -1.41 -8.35 13.64
C TYR A 143 -0.14 -9.12 13.27
N VAL A 144 -0.35 -10.29 12.72
CA VAL A 144 0.75 -11.14 12.30
C VAL A 144 1.14 -10.76 10.89
N TYR A 145 2.41 -10.44 10.72
CA TYR A 145 3.03 -10.28 9.42
C TYR A 145 3.83 -11.54 9.11
N ASP A 146 3.43 -12.22 8.05
CA ASP A 146 4.28 -13.23 7.43
C ASP A 146 4.92 -12.59 6.19
N PRO A 147 6.25 -12.42 6.17
CA PRO A 147 6.93 -11.82 5.03
C PRO A 147 6.61 -12.50 3.70
N MET A 148 6.14 -13.75 3.73
CA MET A 148 5.79 -14.51 2.54
C MET A 148 4.40 -14.17 1.98
N ASP A 149 3.48 -13.60 2.74
CA ASP A 149 2.09 -13.43 2.33
C ASP A 149 1.89 -12.62 1.02
N ASN A 150 2.81 -11.71 0.68
CA ASN A 150 2.78 -10.92 -0.56
C ASN A 150 4.16 -10.76 -1.22
N ASP A 151 5.10 -11.65 -0.91
CA ASP A 151 6.47 -11.50 -1.39
C ASP A 151 6.59 -11.76 -2.90
N TYR A 152 7.42 -10.98 -3.56
CA TYR A 152 7.81 -11.17 -4.95
C TYR A 152 9.13 -11.92 -5.01
N LEU A 153 9.07 -13.23 -5.14
CA LEU A 153 10.25 -14.07 -5.25
C LEU A 153 10.95 -13.81 -6.59
N ALA A 154 12.20 -13.41 -6.50
CA ALA A 154 13.03 -13.07 -7.63
C ALA A 154 13.74 -14.30 -8.21
N ASP A 155 14.13 -15.24 -7.31
CA ASP A 155 14.90 -16.43 -7.71
C ASP A 155 14.78 -17.55 -6.67
N CYS A 156 15.14 -18.77 -7.06
CA CYS A 156 15.30 -19.92 -6.16
C CYS A 156 16.51 -20.75 -6.53
N VAL A 157 17.20 -21.25 -5.51
CA VAL A 157 18.31 -22.18 -5.66
C VAL A 157 18.09 -23.36 -4.73
N PHE A 158 18.06 -24.58 -5.27
CA PHE A 158 18.04 -25.80 -4.49
C PHE A 158 19.30 -26.60 -4.78
N TRP A 159 19.94 -27.11 -3.72
CA TRP A 159 21.16 -27.88 -3.85
C TRP A 159 20.86 -29.32 -4.28
N ALA A 160 21.75 -29.91 -5.08
CA ALA A 160 21.61 -31.30 -5.50
C ALA A 160 21.53 -32.24 -4.29
N GLY A 161 20.39 -32.95 -4.18
CA GLY A 161 20.03 -33.75 -2.98
C GLY A 161 18.80 -33.17 -2.27
N GLY A 162 18.44 -31.91 -2.55
CA GLY A 162 17.12 -31.33 -2.21
C GLY A 162 16.93 -30.87 -0.79
N GLU A 163 17.78 -31.30 0.18
CA GLU A 163 17.61 -30.90 1.58
C GLU A 163 17.74 -29.40 1.80
N LEU A 164 18.67 -28.76 1.08
CA LEU A 164 18.94 -27.34 1.19
C LEU A 164 18.32 -26.57 0.03
N GLY A 165 17.58 -25.54 0.37
CA GLY A 165 16.97 -24.63 -0.60
C GLY A 165 16.98 -23.18 -0.13
N TRP A 166 17.04 -22.25 -1.08
CA TRP A 166 16.93 -20.80 -0.84
C TRP A 166 15.94 -20.20 -1.82
N LEU A 167 15.11 -19.28 -1.31
CA LEU A 167 14.29 -18.39 -2.11
C LEU A 167 14.77 -16.98 -1.89
N LEU A 168 14.88 -16.22 -2.96
CA LEU A 168 15.33 -14.83 -2.92
C LEU A 168 14.16 -13.92 -3.25
N SER A 169 13.97 -12.92 -2.43
CA SER A 169 12.85 -11.99 -2.51
C SER A 169 13.30 -10.65 -3.07
N SER A 170 12.51 -10.06 -3.96
CA SER A 170 12.70 -8.68 -4.41
C SER A 170 12.61 -7.66 -3.26
N TRP A 171 12.03 -8.03 -2.14
CA TRP A 171 11.97 -7.22 -0.92
C TRP A 171 13.18 -7.41 0.01
N GLY A 172 14.19 -8.19 -0.43
CA GLY A 172 15.43 -8.41 0.31
C GLY A 172 15.39 -9.55 1.33
N TYR A 173 14.40 -10.44 1.30
CA TYR A 173 14.43 -11.64 2.12
C TYR A 173 15.20 -12.76 1.42
N VAL A 174 16.04 -13.45 2.17
CA VAL A 174 16.61 -14.74 1.80
C VAL A 174 15.95 -15.80 2.67
N TRP A 175 15.05 -16.56 2.08
CA TRP A 175 14.42 -17.71 2.74
C TRP A 175 15.31 -18.92 2.61
N ARG A 176 15.42 -19.68 3.65
CA ARG A 176 16.21 -20.90 3.69
C ARG A 176 15.43 -22.06 4.26
N SER A 177 15.50 -23.22 3.59
CA SER A 177 15.03 -24.49 4.07
C SER A 177 16.20 -25.46 4.26
N ASP A 178 16.16 -26.27 5.31
CA ASP A 178 17.08 -27.34 5.62
C ASP A 178 16.39 -28.72 5.54
N ASP A 179 15.15 -28.79 5.03
CA ASP A 179 14.27 -29.96 5.09
C ASP A 179 13.39 -30.13 3.84
N PHE A 180 13.98 -29.95 2.66
CA PHE A 180 13.27 -30.10 1.36
C PHE A 180 12.10 -29.14 1.16
N GLY A 181 12.16 -27.95 1.74
CA GLY A 181 11.10 -26.96 1.63
C GLY A 181 9.90 -27.20 2.55
N ALA A 182 10.00 -28.11 3.52
CA ALA A 182 8.93 -28.37 4.47
C ALA A 182 8.79 -27.26 5.53
N SER A 183 9.91 -26.63 5.89
CA SER A 183 9.92 -25.44 6.75
C SER A 183 10.95 -24.41 6.27
N TRP A 184 10.72 -23.14 6.62
CA TRP A 184 11.52 -22.02 6.13
C TRP A 184 11.88 -21.07 7.26
N THR A 185 13.15 -20.66 7.29
CA THR A 185 13.65 -19.54 8.07
C THR A 185 14.06 -18.43 7.09
N TYR A 186 14.11 -17.19 7.55
CA TYR A 186 14.53 -16.11 6.67
C TYR A 186 15.56 -15.19 7.30
N HIS A 187 16.34 -14.55 6.44
CA HIS A 187 17.22 -13.44 6.75
C HIS A 187 16.80 -12.22 5.90
N LYS A 188 16.62 -11.08 6.55
CA LYS A 188 16.37 -9.83 5.83
C LYS A 188 17.72 -9.19 5.50
N SER A 189 17.97 -8.92 4.23
CA SER A 189 19.14 -8.16 3.75
C SER A 189 18.82 -6.66 3.72
N GLU A 190 19.87 -5.84 3.67
CA GLU A 190 19.74 -4.38 3.56
C GLU A 190 19.43 -3.89 2.14
N GLY A 191 19.24 -4.79 1.18
CA GLY A 191 19.05 -4.45 -0.23
C GLY A 191 18.03 -5.34 -0.92
N ARG A 192 17.46 -4.82 -2.01
CA ARG A 192 16.66 -5.58 -2.95
C ARG A 192 17.50 -6.69 -3.58
N LEU A 193 16.96 -7.90 -3.67
CA LEU A 193 17.62 -9.03 -4.32
C LEU A 193 17.00 -9.29 -5.69
N ASP A 194 17.83 -9.59 -6.64
CA ASP A 194 17.41 -9.93 -8.01
C ASP A 194 17.81 -11.36 -8.40
N HIS A 195 19.00 -11.82 -8.00
CA HIS A 195 19.48 -13.16 -8.31
C HIS A 195 20.50 -13.67 -7.30
N GLY A 196 20.66 -15.00 -7.22
CA GLY A 196 21.64 -15.64 -6.33
C GLY A 196 22.30 -16.85 -6.94
N CYS A 197 23.49 -17.17 -6.44
CA CYS A 197 24.24 -18.34 -6.86
C CYS A 197 24.95 -18.97 -5.66
N PHE A 198 24.70 -20.24 -5.40
CA PHE A 198 25.41 -21.02 -4.39
C PHE A 198 26.45 -21.93 -5.05
N ILE A 199 27.70 -21.82 -4.64
CA ILE A 199 28.82 -22.60 -5.17
C ILE A 199 29.15 -23.81 -4.27
N THR A 200 28.69 -23.79 -3.04
CA THR A 200 28.65 -24.95 -2.12
C THR A 200 27.39 -24.86 -1.26
N ASP A 201 27.11 -25.89 -0.46
CA ASP A 201 26.05 -25.89 0.57
C ASP A 201 26.21 -24.77 1.62
N ARG A 202 27.40 -24.17 1.71
CA ARG A 202 27.73 -23.13 2.67
C ARG A 202 28.02 -21.77 2.03
N LYS A 203 28.59 -21.76 0.83
CA LYS A 203 29.07 -20.53 0.19
C LYS A 203 28.16 -20.13 -0.96
N GLY A 204 27.58 -18.95 -0.86
CA GLY A 204 26.71 -18.36 -1.87
C GLY A 204 26.88 -16.87 -1.97
N PHE A 205 26.29 -16.31 -3.04
CA PHE A 205 26.28 -14.90 -3.35
C PHE A 205 24.90 -14.48 -3.78
N VAL A 206 24.53 -13.25 -3.44
CA VAL A 206 23.30 -12.59 -3.92
C VAL A 206 23.65 -11.21 -4.44
N VAL A 207 22.92 -10.78 -5.47
CA VAL A 207 23.08 -9.46 -6.09
C VAL A 207 21.74 -8.76 -6.22
N GLY A 208 21.78 -7.43 -6.32
CA GLY A 208 20.58 -6.62 -6.45
C GLY A 208 20.86 -5.14 -6.67
N GLY A 209 19.91 -4.30 -6.25
CA GLY A 209 19.93 -2.87 -6.47
C GLY A 209 21.04 -2.13 -5.72
N ARG A 210 21.46 -0.97 -6.26
CA ARG A 210 22.34 0.02 -5.59
C ARG A 210 23.63 -0.57 -5.00
N GLY A 211 24.42 -1.25 -5.83
CA GLY A 211 25.70 -1.80 -5.41
C GLY A 211 25.62 -2.99 -4.46
N PHE A 212 24.46 -3.59 -4.34
CA PHE A 212 24.27 -4.71 -3.43
C PHE A 212 24.85 -6.00 -4.02
N LEU A 213 25.92 -6.46 -3.39
CA LEU A 213 26.52 -7.78 -3.56
C LEU A 213 26.84 -8.30 -2.18
N ALA A 214 26.30 -9.42 -1.78
CA ALA A 214 26.59 -10.02 -0.49
C ALA A 214 27.00 -11.50 -0.63
N ARG A 215 27.79 -11.97 0.35
CA ARG A 215 28.29 -13.32 0.44
C ARG A 215 27.85 -13.99 1.75
N THR A 216 27.53 -15.24 1.65
CA THR A 216 27.42 -16.14 2.82
C THR A 216 28.53 -17.18 2.80
N ASP A 217 29.00 -17.59 3.98
CA ASP A 217 29.94 -18.69 4.20
C ASP A 217 29.35 -19.74 5.17
N ASP A 218 28.09 -19.58 5.56
CA ASP A 218 27.36 -20.45 6.50
C ASP A 218 26.03 -20.99 5.94
N GLY A 219 25.87 -20.95 4.61
CA GLY A 219 24.70 -21.46 3.92
C GLY A 219 23.50 -20.53 3.98
N GLY A 220 23.72 -19.22 4.05
CA GLY A 220 22.65 -18.22 4.03
C GLY A 220 22.05 -17.90 5.39
N ARG A 221 22.66 -18.34 6.50
CA ARG A 221 22.24 -17.93 7.84
C ARG A 221 22.66 -16.51 8.16
N THR A 222 23.85 -16.12 7.67
CA THR A 222 24.34 -14.74 7.72
C THR A 222 24.88 -14.31 6.37
N TRP A 223 24.83 -13.01 6.10
CA TRP A 223 25.29 -12.41 4.85
C TRP A 223 26.19 -11.24 5.14
N ALA A 224 27.30 -11.15 4.42
CA ALA A 224 28.24 -10.05 4.49
C ALA A 224 28.25 -9.30 3.16
N GLN A 225 27.90 -8.02 3.18
CA GLN A 225 27.98 -7.17 2.00
C GLN A 225 29.44 -6.99 1.57
N LEU A 226 29.68 -7.10 0.27
CA LEU A 226 30.99 -6.92 -0.34
C LEU A 226 31.02 -5.56 -1.07
N PRO A 227 32.09 -4.76 -0.91
CA PRO A 227 32.18 -3.49 -1.59
C PRO A 227 32.38 -3.70 -3.10
N LEU A 228 31.61 -2.97 -3.91
CA LEU A 228 31.85 -2.84 -5.34
C LEU A 228 32.71 -1.58 -5.64
N GLU A 229 33.42 -1.58 -6.76
CA GLU A 229 34.20 -0.41 -7.22
C GLU A 229 33.30 0.81 -7.48
N ASP A 230 32.05 0.60 -7.93
CA ASP A 230 31.01 1.61 -8.03
C ASP A 230 29.82 1.21 -7.15
N PRO A 231 29.57 1.91 -6.05
CA PRO A 231 28.49 1.57 -5.12
C PRO A 231 27.09 1.87 -5.67
N ASN A 232 26.98 2.52 -6.84
CA ASN A 232 25.69 2.81 -7.47
C ASN A 232 25.33 1.81 -8.57
N ASP A 233 26.21 0.88 -8.92
CA ASP A 233 25.92 -0.12 -9.94
C ASP A 233 24.77 -1.02 -9.48
N TYR A 234 23.78 -1.21 -10.35
CA TYR A 234 22.69 -2.13 -10.14
C TYR A 234 23.00 -3.46 -10.82
N LEU A 235 23.16 -4.54 -10.05
CA LEU A 235 23.43 -5.87 -10.54
C LEU A 235 22.16 -6.70 -10.66
N ARG A 236 21.96 -7.35 -11.80
CA ARG A 236 20.74 -8.13 -12.12
C ARG A 236 20.95 -9.63 -12.03
N ASP A 237 22.17 -10.09 -12.29
CA ASP A 237 22.46 -11.51 -12.38
C ASP A 237 23.89 -11.81 -11.94
N ILE A 238 24.09 -13.03 -11.42
CA ILE A 238 25.38 -13.55 -10.97
C ILE A 238 25.49 -15.04 -11.30
N TYR A 239 26.65 -15.45 -11.83
CA TYR A 239 26.92 -16.84 -12.16
C TYR A 239 28.36 -17.23 -11.85
N PHE A 240 28.58 -18.47 -11.42
CA PHE A 240 29.89 -19.02 -11.16
C PHE A 240 30.18 -20.24 -12.04
N TYR A 241 31.38 -20.29 -12.60
CA TYR A 241 31.98 -21.47 -13.18
C TYR A 241 32.93 -22.09 -12.16
N GLY A 242 32.51 -23.20 -11.55
CA GLY A 242 33.23 -23.83 -10.45
C GLY A 242 33.29 -22.95 -9.21
N ALA A 243 34.29 -23.20 -8.36
CA ALA A 243 34.38 -22.54 -7.05
C ALA A 243 35.13 -21.18 -7.06
N GLU A 244 35.85 -20.86 -8.13
CA GLU A 244 36.79 -19.73 -8.13
C GLU A 244 36.40 -18.57 -9.06
N ARG A 245 35.72 -18.87 -10.17
CA ARG A 245 35.48 -17.90 -11.23
C ARG A 245 34.01 -17.52 -11.33
N GLY A 246 33.72 -16.24 -11.22
CA GLY A 246 32.35 -15.74 -11.29
C GLY A 246 32.23 -14.42 -12.05
N VAL A 247 31.02 -14.16 -12.52
CA VAL A 247 30.61 -12.95 -13.25
C VAL A 247 29.29 -12.45 -12.66
N ALA A 248 29.16 -11.13 -12.56
CA ALA A 248 27.89 -10.45 -12.30
C ALA A 248 27.70 -9.35 -13.32
N GLY A 249 26.44 -9.11 -13.71
CA GLY A 249 26.09 -8.12 -14.73
C GLY A 249 24.85 -7.33 -14.37
N GLY A 250 24.70 -6.12 -14.95
CA GLY A 250 23.59 -5.26 -14.59
C GLY A 250 23.39 -4.00 -15.44
N ALA A 251 22.84 -2.98 -14.82
CA ALA A 251 22.47 -1.73 -15.47
C ALA A 251 23.69 -0.96 -16.01
N GLY A 252 23.46 -0.16 -17.06
CA GLY A 252 24.54 0.64 -17.68
C GLY A 252 25.64 -0.18 -18.30
N GLY A 253 25.43 -1.48 -18.58
CA GLY A 253 26.45 -2.40 -19.07
C GLY A 253 27.45 -2.80 -17.96
N ALA A 254 27.16 -2.55 -16.69
CA ALA A 254 28.03 -2.94 -15.60
C ALA A 254 28.32 -4.44 -15.62
N ALA A 255 29.60 -4.80 -15.51
CA ALA A 255 30.02 -6.18 -15.36
C ALA A 255 31.17 -6.27 -14.33
N TYR A 256 31.09 -7.28 -13.47
CA TYR A 256 32.07 -7.57 -12.44
C TYR A 256 32.56 -9.01 -12.59
N ARG A 257 33.80 -9.22 -12.29
CA ARG A 257 34.46 -10.52 -12.39
C ARG A 257 35.21 -10.84 -11.11
N THR A 258 35.17 -12.12 -10.69
CA THR A 258 36.03 -12.69 -9.66
C THR A 258 36.82 -13.88 -10.21
N VAL A 259 38.01 -14.14 -9.65
CA VAL A 259 38.86 -15.29 -9.93
C VAL A 259 39.41 -15.93 -8.66
N ASP A 260 38.93 -15.49 -7.51
CA ASP A 260 39.34 -15.91 -6.17
C ASP A 260 38.18 -16.42 -5.32
N GLY A 261 37.15 -16.96 -6.01
CA GLY A 261 35.96 -17.50 -5.37
C GLY A 261 35.09 -16.41 -4.72
N GLY A 262 35.07 -15.20 -5.28
CA GLY A 262 34.27 -14.10 -4.80
C GLY A 262 34.84 -13.40 -3.56
N ALA A 263 36.11 -13.59 -3.25
CA ALA A 263 36.76 -12.82 -2.20
C ALA A 263 36.98 -11.34 -2.64
N THR A 264 37.28 -11.14 -3.94
CA THR A 264 37.33 -9.83 -4.55
C THR A 264 36.58 -9.80 -5.88
N TRP A 265 35.93 -8.66 -6.17
CA TRP A 265 35.25 -8.40 -7.42
C TRP A 265 35.85 -7.19 -8.11
N ARG A 266 36.12 -7.31 -9.40
CA ARG A 266 36.70 -6.26 -10.23
C ARG A 266 35.74 -5.85 -11.32
N LYS A 267 35.48 -4.56 -11.46
CA LYS A 267 34.72 -4.02 -12.60
C LYS A 267 35.49 -4.24 -13.89
N VAL A 268 34.83 -4.72 -14.92
CA VAL A 268 35.43 -4.92 -16.24
C VAL A 268 34.71 -4.08 -17.27
N ALA A 269 35.46 -3.54 -18.25
CA ALA A 269 34.88 -2.75 -19.31
C ALA A 269 34.05 -3.63 -20.26
N THR A 270 32.84 -3.19 -20.55
CA THR A 270 31.96 -3.80 -21.56
C THR A 270 31.77 -2.83 -22.74
N PRO A 271 31.54 -3.35 -23.96
CA PRO A 271 31.30 -2.50 -25.13
C PRO A 271 29.85 -1.99 -25.23
N THR A 272 29.14 -1.84 -24.13
CA THR A 272 27.73 -1.47 -24.10
C THR A 272 27.39 -0.64 -22.84
N THR A 273 26.34 0.17 -22.94
CA THR A 273 25.63 0.79 -21.82
C THR A 273 24.22 0.20 -21.64
N THR A 274 23.86 -0.79 -22.45
CA THR A 274 22.58 -1.48 -22.35
C THR A 274 22.51 -2.35 -21.10
N LEU A 275 21.33 -2.44 -20.49
CA LEU A 275 21.08 -3.28 -19.30
C LEU A 275 21.37 -4.76 -19.61
N ILE A 276 22.33 -5.34 -18.88
CA ILE A 276 22.61 -6.78 -18.86
C ILE A 276 21.58 -7.42 -17.94
N LEU A 277 20.83 -8.40 -18.48
CA LEU A 277 19.75 -9.12 -17.78
C LEU A 277 20.18 -10.50 -17.30
N GLY A 278 21.13 -11.12 -18.00
CA GLY A 278 21.62 -12.47 -17.70
C GLY A 278 23.10 -12.63 -17.99
N VAL A 279 23.78 -13.41 -17.17
CA VAL A 279 25.18 -13.81 -17.38
C VAL A 279 25.30 -15.32 -17.23
N TYR A 280 26.20 -15.95 -17.97
CA TYR A 280 26.45 -17.37 -17.94
C TYR A 280 27.91 -17.71 -18.27
N ALA A 281 28.52 -18.62 -17.52
CA ALA A 281 29.88 -19.10 -17.79
C ALA A 281 29.82 -20.56 -18.24
N GLN A 282 30.00 -20.80 -19.55
CA GLN A 282 29.94 -22.12 -20.17
C GLN A 282 31.17 -22.96 -19.84
N THR A 283 32.34 -22.35 -19.91
CA THR A 283 33.63 -22.95 -19.59
C THR A 283 34.46 -21.99 -18.74
N ALA A 284 35.65 -22.40 -18.33
CA ALA A 284 36.58 -21.49 -17.62
C ALA A 284 36.83 -20.18 -18.35
N ASP A 285 36.80 -20.18 -19.68
CA ASP A 285 37.17 -19.02 -20.51
C ASP A 285 36.02 -18.49 -21.37
N LYS A 286 35.02 -19.32 -21.75
CA LYS A 286 33.89 -18.92 -22.61
C LYS A 286 32.70 -18.50 -21.79
N TRP A 287 32.41 -17.20 -21.77
CA TRP A 287 31.32 -16.61 -20.99
C TRP A 287 30.38 -15.80 -21.86
N TRP A 288 29.16 -15.61 -21.37
CA TRP A 288 28.05 -14.96 -22.05
C TRP A 288 27.44 -13.88 -21.19
N ALA A 289 26.99 -12.80 -21.83
CA ALA A 289 26.12 -11.81 -21.21
C ALA A 289 25.01 -11.43 -22.17
N LEU A 290 23.79 -11.33 -21.68
CA LEU A 290 22.56 -11.09 -22.41
C LEU A 290 21.88 -9.85 -21.87
N GLY A 291 21.11 -9.13 -22.69
CA GLY A 291 20.47 -7.91 -22.22
C GLY A 291 19.30 -7.43 -23.07
N MET A 292 18.90 -6.22 -22.75
CA MET A 292 17.87 -5.51 -23.51
C MET A 292 18.32 -5.27 -24.96
N GLU A 293 17.36 -4.95 -25.83
CA GLU A 293 17.61 -4.57 -27.24
C GLU A 293 18.34 -5.64 -28.06
N GLY A 294 18.22 -6.91 -27.67
CA GLY A 294 18.87 -8.02 -28.35
C GLY A 294 20.35 -8.18 -28.05
N LEU A 295 20.84 -7.54 -27.01
CA LEU A 295 22.24 -7.62 -26.61
C LEU A 295 22.66 -9.06 -26.33
N VAL A 296 23.68 -9.52 -27.05
CA VAL A 296 24.42 -10.74 -26.74
C VAL A 296 25.90 -10.41 -26.76
N MET A 297 26.61 -10.70 -25.69
CA MET A 297 28.06 -10.56 -25.60
C MET A 297 28.74 -11.87 -25.26
N ARG A 298 29.95 -12.04 -25.74
CA ARG A 298 30.80 -13.20 -25.40
C ARG A 298 32.16 -12.74 -24.93
N SER A 299 32.70 -13.50 -23.99
CA SER A 299 34.09 -13.45 -23.56
C SER A 299 34.76 -14.78 -23.85
N PHE A 300 36.03 -14.76 -24.19
CA PHE A 300 36.87 -15.96 -24.41
C PHE A 300 38.10 -15.99 -23.51
N ASP A 301 38.11 -15.16 -22.46
CA ASP A 301 39.21 -14.99 -21.49
C ASP A 301 38.67 -14.97 -20.04
N GLY A 302 37.56 -15.66 -19.81
CA GLY A 302 36.94 -15.76 -18.50
C GLY A 302 36.42 -14.43 -17.99
N GLY A 303 35.80 -13.63 -18.85
CA GLY A 303 35.15 -12.37 -18.52
C GLY A 303 36.09 -11.16 -18.38
N ALA A 304 37.36 -11.28 -18.76
CA ALA A 304 38.30 -10.15 -18.71
C ALA A 304 38.03 -9.13 -19.83
N THR A 305 37.63 -9.62 -21.00
CA THR A 305 37.21 -8.78 -22.14
C THR A 305 35.90 -9.31 -22.75
N TRP A 306 35.10 -8.41 -23.30
CA TRP A 306 33.78 -8.71 -23.85
C TRP A 306 33.66 -8.19 -25.28
N LYS A 307 32.94 -8.93 -26.13
CA LYS A 307 32.61 -8.54 -27.50
C LYS A 307 31.13 -8.75 -27.75
N VAL A 308 30.48 -7.77 -28.38
CA VAL A 308 29.11 -7.94 -28.90
C VAL A 308 29.13 -8.97 -30.03
N VAL A 309 28.21 -9.92 -29.97
CA VAL A 309 27.98 -10.95 -30.99
C VAL A 309 26.66 -10.67 -31.67
N ASN A 310 26.66 -10.64 -32.98
CA ASN A 310 25.40 -10.50 -33.73
C ASN A 310 24.66 -11.83 -33.77
N VAL A 311 23.50 -11.88 -33.09
CA VAL A 311 22.53 -12.98 -33.17
C VAL A 311 21.26 -12.40 -33.78
N PRO A 312 21.04 -12.50 -35.10
CA PRO A 312 19.93 -11.78 -35.77
C PRO A 312 18.55 -12.08 -35.22
N GLN A 313 18.37 -13.24 -34.59
CA GLN A 313 17.11 -13.69 -34.01
C GLN A 313 16.76 -12.95 -32.70
N THR A 314 17.70 -12.20 -32.10
CA THR A 314 17.49 -11.40 -30.87
C THR A 314 17.19 -9.93 -31.15
N GLU A 315 17.31 -9.47 -32.40
CA GLU A 315 17.18 -8.06 -32.75
C GLU A 315 15.83 -7.47 -32.27
N GLY A 316 15.90 -6.45 -31.44
CA GLY A 316 14.75 -5.78 -30.83
C GLY A 316 14.15 -6.47 -29.61
N PHE A 317 14.61 -7.65 -29.22
CA PHE A 317 14.09 -8.40 -28.06
C PHE A 317 15.03 -8.33 -26.85
N GLY A 318 14.48 -8.17 -25.66
CA GLY A 318 15.26 -8.34 -24.43
C GLY A 318 15.51 -9.82 -24.17
N MET A 319 16.78 -10.24 -24.22
CA MET A 319 17.18 -11.61 -23.87
C MET A 319 17.52 -11.67 -22.39
N ARG A 320 16.91 -12.63 -21.68
CA ARG A 320 16.97 -12.67 -20.21
C ARG A 320 17.91 -13.73 -19.65
N ARG A 321 17.79 -14.97 -20.17
CA ARG A 321 18.56 -16.12 -19.68
C ARG A 321 19.07 -17.01 -20.77
N LEU A 322 20.18 -17.66 -20.47
CA LEU A 322 20.82 -18.68 -21.28
C LEU A 322 21.19 -19.85 -20.37
N ALA A 323 20.88 -21.06 -20.80
CA ALA A 323 21.37 -22.27 -20.17
C ALA A 323 21.84 -23.29 -21.21
N PHE A 324 22.88 -24.03 -20.87
CA PHE A 324 23.39 -25.16 -21.66
C PHE A 324 22.90 -26.48 -21.05
N ALA A 325 22.31 -27.32 -21.88
CA ALA A 325 21.94 -28.69 -21.50
C ALA A 325 23.16 -29.60 -21.46
N ASP A 326 24.09 -29.40 -22.40
CA ASP A 326 25.38 -30.07 -22.49
C ASP A 326 26.43 -29.14 -23.17
N ALA A 327 27.56 -29.69 -23.59
CA ALA A 327 28.63 -28.91 -24.22
C ALA A 327 28.22 -28.22 -25.54
N SER A 328 27.18 -28.71 -26.20
CA SER A 328 26.75 -28.31 -27.56
C SER A 328 25.40 -27.66 -27.59
N HIS A 329 24.46 -28.14 -26.77
CA HIS A 329 23.06 -27.75 -26.82
C HIS A 329 22.73 -26.68 -25.80
N ALA A 330 22.06 -25.63 -26.24
CA ALA A 330 21.68 -24.51 -25.37
C ALA A 330 20.32 -23.94 -25.76
N ALA A 331 19.64 -23.35 -24.75
CA ALA A 331 18.47 -22.54 -24.93
C ALA A 331 18.71 -21.12 -24.41
N MET A 332 18.22 -20.13 -25.14
CA MET A 332 18.21 -18.73 -24.74
C MET A 332 16.77 -18.23 -24.76
N VAL A 333 16.32 -17.60 -23.69
CA VAL A 333 14.93 -17.14 -23.53
C VAL A 333 14.85 -15.64 -23.26
N GLY A 334 13.71 -15.04 -23.60
CA GLY A 334 13.56 -13.60 -23.44
C GLY A 334 12.13 -13.08 -23.61
N ASN A 335 12.03 -11.79 -23.90
CA ASN A 335 10.77 -11.10 -24.08
C ASN A 335 9.98 -11.64 -25.29
N GLU A 336 8.66 -11.35 -25.30
CA GLU A 336 7.73 -11.70 -26.39
C GLU A 336 7.77 -13.19 -26.78
N GLY A 337 7.90 -14.08 -25.78
CA GLY A 337 7.94 -15.52 -25.99
C GLY A 337 9.14 -16.00 -26.81
N THR A 338 10.22 -15.22 -26.85
CA THR A 338 11.41 -15.60 -27.62
C THR A 338 12.13 -16.77 -26.96
N VAL A 339 12.27 -17.86 -27.71
CA VAL A 339 13.08 -19.02 -27.37
C VAL A 339 13.99 -19.33 -28.52
N LEU A 340 15.30 -19.32 -28.32
CA LEU A 340 16.31 -19.69 -29.29
C LEU A 340 17.01 -20.97 -28.83
N TYR A 341 17.36 -21.79 -29.80
CA TYR A 341 18.07 -23.05 -29.61
C TYR A 341 19.36 -23.06 -30.40
N SER A 342 20.41 -23.59 -29.80
CA SER A 342 21.69 -23.87 -30.47
C SER A 342 22.07 -25.34 -30.27
N GLU A 343 22.69 -25.96 -31.28
CA GLU A 343 23.25 -27.31 -31.22
C GLU A 343 24.77 -27.34 -31.50
N ASP A 344 25.38 -26.16 -31.55
CA ASP A 344 26.80 -25.98 -31.93
C ASP A 344 27.55 -25.12 -30.85
N ALA A 345 27.22 -25.31 -29.63
CA ALA A 345 27.81 -24.57 -28.49
C ALA A 345 27.59 -23.05 -28.55
N GLY A 346 26.47 -22.59 -29.13
CA GLY A 346 26.09 -21.21 -29.25
C GLY A 346 26.78 -20.45 -30.38
N GLU A 347 27.36 -21.13 -31.35
CA GLU A 347 27.92 -20.47 -32.55
C GLU A 347 26.80 -20.02 -33.49
N THR A 348 25.75 -20.84 -33.65
CA THR A 348 24.53 -20.45 -34.35
C THR A 348 23.27 -20.68 -33.55
N TRP A 349 22.25 -19.89 -33.83
CA TRP A 349 20.98 -19.92 -33.12
C TRP A 349 19.82 -19.99 -34.09
N ARG A 350 18.83 -20.83 -33.80
CA ARG A 350 17.55 -20.83 -34.51
C ARG A 350 16.41 -20.54 -33.54
N ARG A 351 15.39 -19.83 -34.03
CA ARG A 351 14.16 -19.63 -33.22
C ARG A 351 13.39 -20.95 -33.19
N VAL A 352 12.92 -21.33 -32.01
CA VAL A 352 12.07 -22.51 -31.84
C VAL A 352 10.69 -22.17 -32.38
N SER A 353 10.21 -22.89 -33.41
CA SER A 353 8.91 -22.67 -34.07
C SER A 353 7.77 -23.33 -33.29
N GLY A 354 6.58 -22.77 -33.38
CA GLY A 354 5.35 -23.36 -32.86
C GLY A 354 4.84 -22.79 -31.57
N TYR A 355 5.48 -21.79 -31.05
CA TYR A 355 5.08 -21.12 -29.82
C TYR A 355 4.72 -19.68 -30.10
N TYR A 356 3.57 -19.32 -29.76
CA TYR A 356 3.09 -18.18 -28.94
C TYR A 356 2.18 -17.23 -29.67
N PRO A 357 0.94 -17.15 -29.21
CA PRO A 357 0.14 -15.94 -29.30
C PRO A 357 0.71 -14.89 -28.34
N ALA A 358 0.66 -13.63 -28.76
CA ALA A 358 1.12 -12.44 -28.06
C ALA A 358 1.12 -12.55 -26.52
N TRP A 359 2.30 -12.27 -25.93
CA TRP A 359 2.52 -11.95 -24.51
C TRP A 359 2.82 -13.02 -23.45
N PRO A 360 3.54 -14.08 -23.54
CA PRO A 360 4.42 -14.44 -22.44
C PRO A 360 5.84 -13.97 -22.72
N PHE A 361 6.45 -13.29 -21.78
CA PHE A 361 7.90 -13.19 -21.72
C PHE A 361 8.43 -14.34 -20.84
N PHE A 362 9.57 -14.89 -21.23
CA PHE A 362 10.28 -15.83 -20.38
C PHE A 362 11.31 -15.11 -19.52
N THR A 363 11.38 -15.47 -18.26
CA THR A 363 12.28 -14.91 -17.28
C THR A 363 13.47 -15.81 -17.02
N GLU A 364 13.25 -17.14 -17.05
CA GLU A 364 14.25 -18.11 -16.63
C GLU A 364 14.20 -19.38 -17.47
N VAL A 365 15.36 -20.05 -17.61
CA VAL A 365 15.53 -21.37 -18.20
C VAL A 365 16.60 -22.16 -17.48
N ALA A 366 16.32 -23.40 -17.12
CA ALA A 366 17.24 -24.30 -16.46
C ALA A 366 17.14 -25.72 -17.00
N PHE A 367 18.27 -26.44 -17.06
CA PHE A 367 18.35 -27.85 -17.44
C PHE A 367 18.74 -28.71 -16.25
N ALA A 368 18.05 -29.83 -16.10
CA ALA A 368 18.37 -30.84 -15.09
C ALA A 368 19.39 -31.87 -15.62
N ASP A 369 19.36 -32.14 -16.90
CA ASP A 369 20.30 -33.04 -17.58
C ASP A 369 20.49 -32.61 -19.07
N ALA A 370 21.21 -33.39 -19.84
CA ALA A 370 21.52 -33.09 -21.25
C ALA A 370 20.28 -33.04 -22.17
N THR A 371 19.09 -33.38 -21.69
CA THR A 371 17.88 -33.44 -22.52
C THR A 371 16.69 -32.71 -21.87
N ARG A 372 16.54 -32.80 -20.54
CA ARG A 372 15.39 -32.25 -19.82
C ARG A 372 15.70 -30.91 -19.18
N GLY A 373 14.78 -29.98 -19.39
CA GLY A 373 14.81 -28.66 -18.76
C GLY A 373 13.44 -28.01 -18.71
N TRP A 374 13.38 -26.88 -18.05
CA TRP A 374 12.17 -26.05 -17.94
C TRP A 374 12.46 -24.60 -18.25
N ALA A 375 11.46 -23.91 -18.78
CA ALA A 375 11.44 -22.47 -18.95
C ALA A 375 10.16 -21.92 -18.32
N ALA A 376 10.27 -20.80 -17.63
CA ALA A 376 9.15 -20.14 -16.95
C ALA A 376 9.13 -18.64 -17.21
N GLY A 377 7.97 -18.01 -16.97
CA GLY A 377 7.82 -16.58 -17.19
C GLY A 377 6.44 -16.05 -16.87
N GLY A 378 6.00 -15.04 -17.60
CA GLY A 378 4.70 -14.41 -17.43
C GLY A 378 3.51 -15.35 -17.59
N ASP A 379 2.33 -14.86 -17.19
CA ASP A 379 1.05 -15.56 -17.32
C ASP A 379 1.01 -16.93 -16.61
N GLY A 380 1.78 -17.12 -15.54
CA GLY A 380 1.82 -18.36 -14.76
C GLY A 380 2.23 -19.59 -15.58
N LYS A 381 3.03 -19.42 -16.62
CA LYS A 381 3.34 -20.50 -17.57
C LYS A 381 4.71 -21.11 -17.33
N VAL A 382 4.74 -22.45 -17.32
CA VAL A 382 5.94 -23.29 -17.31
C VAL A 382 5.93 -24.17 -18.56
N TYR A 383 7.08 -24.32 -19.20
CA TYR A 383 7.28 -25.19 -20.35
C TYR A 383 8.41 -26.17 -20.05
N ARG A 384 8.29 -27.39 -20.56
CA ARG A 384 9.29 -28.47 -20.45
C ARG A 384 9.85 -28.82 -21.81
N THR A 385 11.13 -29.08 -21.85
CA THR A 385 11.82 -29.75 -22.97
C THR A 385 12.30 -31.13 -22.55
N ASP A 386 12.32 -32.06 -23.51
CA ASP A 386 12.89 -33.40 -23.37
C ASP A 386 13.96 -33.68 -24.45
N ASP A 387 14.32 -32.64 -25.22
CA ASP A 387 15.23 -32.69 -26.36
C ASP A 387 16.26 -31.54 -26.35
N ALA A 388 16.77 -31.21 -25.15
CA ALA A 388 17.80 -30.19 -24.93
C ALA A 388 17.40 -28.77 -25.37
N GLY A 389 16.11 -28.48 -25.48
CA GLY A 389 15.59 -27.17 -25.86
C GLY A 389 15.17 -27.05 -27.31
N ALA A 390 15.29 -28.13 -28.12
CA ALA A 390 14.88 -28.12 -29.54
C ALA A 390 13.37 -27.99 -29.71
N SER A 391 12.58 -28.48 -28.76
CA SER A 391 11.14 -28.27 -28.62
C SER A 391 10.69 -28.14 -27.16
N TRP A 392 9.52 -27.54 -26.96
CA TRP A 392 8.98 -27.27 -25.65
C TRP A 392 7.50 -27.60 -25.56
N THR A 393 7.05 -28.11 -24.41
CA THR A 393 5.66 -28.45 -24.14
C THR A 393 5.19 -27.73 -22.90
N ARG A 394 4.06 -27.00 -23.01
CA ARG A 394 3.44 -26.30 -21.87
C ARG A 394 3.00 -27.31 -20.82
N GLN A 395 3.29 -26.99 -19.56
CA GLN A 395 2.88 -27.76 -18.38
C GLN A 395 1.68 -27.08 -17.71
N PRO A 396 0.71 -27.85 -17.16
CA PRO A 396 -0.33 -27.27 -16.31
C PRO A 396 0.29 -26.84 -14.98
N THR A 397 -0.05 -25.62 -14.53
CA THR A 397 0.40 -25.04 -13.27
C THR A 397 -0.79 -24.64 -12.39
N PRO A 398 -0.66 -24.65 -11.04
CA PRO A 398 -1.77 -24.34 -10.14
C PRO A 398 -2.14 -22.86 -10.07
N PHE A 399 -1.26 -21.96 -10.54
CA PHE A 399 -1.51 -20.53 -10.52
C PHE A 399 -2.01 -20.00 -11.87
N SER A 400 -2.80 -18.92 -11.81
CA SER A 400 -3.43 -18.31 -12.99
C SER A 400 -2.47 -17.40 -13.77
N GLU A 401 -2.94 -16.88 -14.90
CA GLU A 401 -2.23 -15.96 -15.79
C GLU A 401 -1.83 -14.59 -15.16
N TYR A 402 -2.28 -14.29 -13.94
CA TYR A 402 -1.87 -13.09 -13.21
C TYR A 402 -0.51 -13.23 -12.49
N TYR A 403 0.05 -14.44 -12.47
CA TYR A 403 1.33 -14.69 -11.82
C TYR A 403 2.49 -14.62 -12.82
N THR A 404 3.63 -14.16 -12.35
CA THR A 404 4.89 -14.20 -13.09
C THR A 404 5.88 -15.07 -12.35
N TYR A 405 6.35 -16.13 -12.98
CA TYR A 405 7.46 -16.91 -12.47
C TYR A 405 8.78 -16.24 -12.82
N ASN A 406 9.72 -16.16 -11.87
CA ASN A 406 10.98 -15.45 -12.03
C ASN A 406 12.21 -16.34 -11.92
N GLY A 407 12.15 -17.41 -11.14
CA GLY A 407 13.26 -18.32 -10.90
C GLY A 407 12.88 -19.78 -11.10
N ILE A 408 13.84 -20.59 -11.54
CA ILE A 408 13.74 -22.05 -11.67
C ILE A 408 14.98 -22.71 -11.06
N SER A 409 14.77 -23.70 -10.21
CA SER A 409 15.82 -24.62 -9.79
C SER A 409 15.50 -26.05 -10.27
N ALA A 410 16.23 -26.50 -11.28
CA ALA A 410 16.12 -27.85 -11.82
C ALA A 410 17.08 -28.79 -11.09
N ILE A 411 16.56 -29.63 -10.17
CA ILE A 411 17.35 -30.47 -9.29
C ILE A 411 17.71 -31.81 -9.97
N SER A 412 16.73 -32.41 -10.60
CA SER A 412 16.87 -33.69 -11.28
C SER A 412 15.87 -33.77 -12.44
N ARG A 413 15.94 -34.86 -13.22
CA ARG A 413 15.00 -35.13 -14.31
C ARG A 413 13.54 -35.08 -13.86
N ASP A 414 13.28 -35.46 -12.62
CA ASP A 414 11.92 -35.56 -12.09
C ASP A 414 11.57 -34.41 -11.12
N GLU A 415 12.56 -33.66 -10.64
CA GLU A 415 12.37 -32.68 -9.58
C GLU A 415 12.82 -31.28 -9.99
N ALA A 416 11.91 -30.31 -9.83
CA ALA A 416 12.17 -28.90 -10.05
C ALA A 416 11.28 -28.00 -9.19
N TRP A 417 11.81 -26.84 -8.86
CA TRP A 417 11.11 -25.76 -8.17
C TRP A 417 11.00 -24.54 -9.09
N VAL A 418 9.87 -23.86 -9.03
CA VAL A 418 9.65 -22.61 -9.76
C VAL A 418 9.01 -21.60 -8.82
N VAL A 419 9.54 -20.38 -8.83
CA VAL A 419 9.09 -19.31 -7.93
C VAL A 419 8.80 -18.02 -8.67
N GLY A 420 7.97 -17.15 -8.05
CA GLY A 420 7.64 -15.85 -8.61
C GLY A 420 6.74 -15.02 -7.71
N GLY A 421 6.08 -14.04 -8.28
CA GLY A 421 5.23 -13.13 -7.52
C GLY A 421 3.75 -13.18 -7.89
N PRO A 422 2.88 -12.79 -6.95
CA PRO A 422 3.14 -12.73 -5.51
C PRO A 422 3.17 -14.12 -4.86
N SER A 423 4.19 -14.40 -4.04
CA SER A 423 4.33 -15.63 -3.22
C SER A 423 4.11 -16.97 -3.95
N ALA A 424 4.35 -16.96 -5.26
CA ALA A 424 4.13 -18.15 -6.07
C ALA A 424 5.31 -19.10 -5.93
N VAL A 425 5.09 -20.25 -5.31
CA VAL A 425 6.06 -21.36 -5.23
C VAL A 425 5.36 -22.61 -5.70
N ILE A 426 5.93 -23.27 -6.70
CA ILE A 426 5.47 -24.59 -7.18
C ILE A 426 6.61 -25.58 -7.25
N HIS A 427 6.29 -26.82 -7.00
CA HIS A 427 7.23 -27.94 -6.95
C HIS A 427 6.68 -29.13 -7.74
N THR A 428 7.55 -29.79 -8.46
CA THR A 428 7.25 -31.08 -9.13
C THR A 428 8.24 -32.14 -8.68
N THR A 429 7.77 -33.40 -8.59
CA THR A 429 8.57 -34.59 -8.32
C THR A 429 8.33 -35.70 -9.35
N ASP A 430 7.67 -35.34 -10.46
CA ASP A 430 7.34 -36.28 -11.55
C ASP A 430 7.70 -35.72 -12.94
N GLY A 431 8.69 -34.83 -12.96
CA GLY A 431 9.20 -34.26 -14.21
C GLY A 431 8.28 -33.21 -14.82
N GLY A 432 7.39 -32.57 -14.01
CA GLY A 432 6.48 -31.53 -14.45
C GLY A 432 5.15 -32.06 -15.00
N GLU A 433 4.84 -33.34 -14.88
CA GLU A 433 3.48 -33.84 -15.20
C GLU A 433 2.45 -33.22 -14.25
N HIS A 434 2.84 -33.05 -12.97
CA HIS A 434 2.06 -32.34 -11.99
C HIS A 434 2.92 -31.32 -11.23
N TRP A 435 2.45 -30.08 -11.16
CA TRP A 435 2.99 -29.03 -10.34
C TRP A 435 2.07 -28.78 -9.14
N LYS A 436 2.64 -28.78 -7.93
CA LYS A 436 1.91 -28.49 -6.70
C LYS A 436 2.30 -27.14 -6.16
N ALA A 437 1.32 -26.33 -5.76
CA ALA A 437 1.61 -25.13 -4.98
C ALA A 437 2.17 -25.52 -3.61
N VAL A 438 3.21 -24.81 -3.18
CA VAL A 438 3.83 -24.95 -1.87
C VAL A 438 3.50 -23.72 -1.06
N ASP A 439 2.87 -23.95 0.10
CA ASP A 439 2.55 -22.90 1.06
C ASP A 439 3.76 -22.66 1.95
N ILE A 440 4.51 -21.60 1.67
CA ILE A 440 5.67 -21.21 2.46
C ILE A 440 5.21 -20.41 3.66
N LYS A 441 5.51 -20.89 4.85
CA LYS A 441 5.23 -20.19 6.10
C LYS A 441 6.51 -19.93 6.87
N SER A 442 6.61 -18.72 7.42
CA SER A 442 7.70 -18.37 8.30
C SER A 442 7.63 -19.21 9.60
N ALA A 443 8.76 -19.79 9.99
CA ALA A 443 8.88 -20.46 11.30
C ALA A 443 8.75 -19.48 12.49
N ALA A 444 8.91 -18.18 12.23
CA ALA A 444 8.81 -17.12 13.25
C ALA A 444 8.10 -15.87 12.64
N PRO A 445 6.77 -15.85 12.60
CA PRO A 445 6.04 -14.70 12.12
C PRO A 445 6.33 -13.49 13.00
N VAL A 446 6.42 -12.31 12.41
CA VAL A 446 6.61 -11.05 13.12
C VAL A 446 5.27 -10.49 13.53
N VAL A 447 5.16 -9.98 14.75
CA VAL A 447 3.97 -9.29 15.23
C VAL A 447 4.21 -7.79 15.14
N TRP A 448 3.41 -7.12 14.33
CA TRP A 448 3.36 -5.66 14.23
C TRP A 448 2.11 -5.11 14.91
N TYR A 449 2.08 -3.80 15.15
CA TYR A 449 1.02 -3.19 15.93
C TYR A 449 0.46 -1.94 15.25
N ASN A 450 -0.85 -1.86 15.15
CA ASN A 450 -1.53 -0.58 14.96
C ASN A 450 -1.80 0.04 16.35
N VAL A 451 -1.77 1.36 16.44
CA VAL A 451 -2.09 2.09 17.68
C VAL A 451 -3.47 2.70 17.55
N GLU A 452 -4.38 2.31 18.45
CA GLU A 452 -5.77 2.79 18.47
C GLU A 452 -6.03 3.61 19.74
N ALA A 453 -6.76 4.70 19.57
CA ALA A 453 -7.40 5.42 20.65
C ALA A 453 -8.89 5.56 20.37
N THR A 454 -9.73 5.23 21.34
CA THR A 454 -11.18 5.24 21.19
C THR A 454 -11.84 6.25 22.12
N LYS A 455 -12.74 7.05 21.54
CA LYS A 455 -13.68 7.91 22.26
C LYS A 455 -15.09 7.43 21.99
N LYS A 456 -15.63 6.66 22.92
CA LYS A 456 -16.95 6.04 22.77
C LYS A 456 -18.06 7.08 22.70
N GLY A 457 -18.96 6.90 21.76
CA GLY A 457 -20.14 7.73 21.56
C GLY A 457 -21.17 7.60 22.69
N ALA A 458 -21.97 8.64 22.91
CA ALA A 458 -22.94 8.71 23.99
C ALA A 458 -24.31 8.12 23.64
N SER A 459 -24.79 8.27 22.39
CA SER A 459 -26.16 7.87 21.99
C SER A 459 -26.19 7.06 20.71
N ARG A 460 -25.17 7.15 19.86
CA ARG A 460 -25.00 6.40 18.62
C ARG A 460 -23.62 5.74 18.63
N ALA A 461 -23.32 5.02 19.72
CA ALA A 461 -21.98 4.46 19.94
C ALA A 461 -21.53 3.49 18.85
N ASP A 462 -22.46 2.89 18.13
CA ASP A 462 -22.17 1.98 17.03
C ASP A 462 -21.86 2.71 15.71
N ASP A 463 -22.18 4.00 15.58
CA ASP A 463 -21.74 4.82 14.45
C ASP A 463 -20.28 5.25 14.67
N ILE A 464 -19.34 4.66 13.94
CA ILE A 464 -17.92 4.84 14.12
C ILE A 464 -17.35 5.73 13.01
N TYR A 465 -16.57 6.74 13.40
CA TYR A 465 -15.78 7.59 12.50
C TYR A 465 -14.31 7.48 12.87
N ILE A 466 -13.46 7.24 11.88
CA ILE A 466 -12.03 6.98 12.05
C ILE A 466 -11.22 8.11 11.45
N LEU A 467 -10.24 8.64 12.19
CA LEU A 467 -9.18 9.50 11.68
C LEU A 467 -7.89 8.68 11.74
N CYS A 468 -7.17 8.53 10.63
CA CYS A 468 -6.01 7.66 10.56
C CYS A 468 -4.89 8.20 9.67
N GLY A 469 -3.73 7.58 9.78
CA GLY A 469 -2.54 7.70 8.97
C GLY A 469 -1.53 6.65 9.39
N HIS A 470 -0.50 6.35 8.58
CA HIS A 470 0.51 5.38 8.94
C HIS A 470 1.71 6.04 9.63
N TYR A 471 2.38 5.29 10.51
CA TYR A 471 3.52 5.80 11.27
C TYR A 471 4.85 5.15 10.88
N ASP A 472 4.83 4.09 10.08
CA ASP A 472 6.02 3.58 9.42
C ASP A 472 6.48 4.54 8.32
N ALA A 473 7.71 4.36 7.83
CA ALA A 473 8.30 5.14 6.78
C ALA A 473 9.39 4.34 6.07
N ILE A 474 9.62 4.62 4.80
CA ILE A 474 10.67 4.01 3.99
C ILE A 474 11.59 5.08 3.38
N SER A 475 12.79 4.67 2.99
CA SER A 475 13.74 5.50 2.25
C SER A 475 14.65 4.62 1.39
N GLU A 476 15.60 5.22 0.69
CA GLU A 476 16.66 4.50 0.01
C GLU A 476 17.65 3.80 0.95
N ASP A 477 17.66 4.15 2.23
CA ASP A 477 18.45 3.48 3.29
C ASP A 477 17.60 3.22 4.53
N PRO A 478 16.55 2.38 4.42
CA PRO A 478 15.49 2.31 5.42
C PRO A 478 15.96 1.78 6.78
N TRP A 479 16.99 0.96 6.82
CA TRP A 479 17.54 0.43 8.08
C TRP A 479 18.30 1.48 8.89
N ASN A 480 18.93 2.45 8.23
CA ASN A 480 19.75 3.43 8.88
C ASN A 480 19.06 4.78 9.02
N ARG A 481 18.19 5.15 8.08
CA ARG A 481 17.55 6.46 8.09
C ARG A 481 16.27 6.49 7.25
N ALA A 482 15.13 6.48 7.88
CA ALA A 482 13.82 6.71 7.27
C ALA A 482 13.04 7.72 8.14
N PRO A 483 13.33 9.03 8.00
CA PRO A 483 12.70 10.06 8.84
C PRO A 483 11.24 10.26 8.49
N GLY A 484 10.84 10.17 7.19
CA GLY A 484 9.46 10.19 6.75
C GLY A 484 8.66 11.37 7.31
N ALA A 485 9.16 12.60 7.20
CA ALA A 485 8.50 13.75 7.81
C ALA A 485 7.17 14.07 7.14
N GLU A 486 7.16 14.04 5.80
CA GLU A 486 5.92 14.15 5.03
C GLU A 486 5.24 12.80 4.92
N ASP A 487 5.98 11.75 4.63
CA ASP A 487 5.49 10.38 4.45
C ASP A 487 5.93 9.48 5.63
N ASN A 488 5.09 9.27 6.69
CA ASN A 488 3.85 10.00 6.92
C ASN A 488 3.77 10.45 8.39
N ALA A 489 4.83 11.11 8.91
CA ALA A 489 4.71 11.76 10.20
C ALA A 489 3.71 12.93 10.16
N SER A 490 3.51 13.55 8.98
CA SER A 490 2.56 14.64 8.76
C SER A 490 1.12 14.18 9.03
N GLY A 491 0.69 13.05 8.46
CA GLY A 491 -0.64 12.49 8.67
C GLY A 491 -0.86 12.02 10.11
N VAL A 492 0.12 11.32 10.71
CA VAL A 492 0.02 10.91 12.12
C VAL A 492 -0.03 12.12 13.06
N ALA A 493 0.73 13.17 12.79
CA ALA A 493 0.66 14.42 13.55
C ALA A 493 -0.73 15.06 13.47
N ALA A 494 -1.39 14.99 12.30
CA ALA A 494 -2.76 15.45 12.14
C ALA A 494 -3.76 14.61 12.96
N VAL A 495 -3.56 13.29 13.03
CA VAL A 495 -4.35 12.39 13.91
C VAL A 495 -4.17 12.77 15.39
N LEU A 496 -2.92 12.97 15.84
CA LEU A 496 -2.61 13.33 17.23
C LEU A 496 -3.15 14.71 17.61
N GLU A 497 -3.04 15.69 16.71
CA GLU A 497 -3.58 17.03 16.91
C GLU A 497 -5.10 17.00 16.94
N ALA A 498 -5.75 16.24 16.05
CA ALA A 498 -7.20 16.04 16.08
C ALA A 498 -7.65 15.38 17.39
N ALA A 499 -6.96 14.33 17.83
CA ALA A 499 -7.22 13.69 19.11
C ALA A 499 -7.10 14.68 20.27
N THR A 500 -6.07 15.52 20.26
CA THR A 500 -5.86 16.56 21.30
C THR A 500 -7.04 17.53 21.37
N VAL A 501 -7.49 18.01 20.23
CA VAL A 501 -8.58 18.98 20.13
C VAL A 501 -9.92 18.37 20.56
N LEU A 502 -10.17 17.11 20.21
CA LEU A 502 -11.43 16.42 20.44
C LEU A 502 -11.54 15.76 21.84
N ALA A 503 -10.44 15.68 22.60
CA ALA A 503 -10.38 14.97 23.88
C ALA A 503 -11.42 15.45 24.89
N GLY A 504 -11.58 16.76 25.06
CA GLY A 504 -12.46 17.36 26.08
C GLY A 504 -13.95 17.40 25.73
N SER A 505 -14.33 16.99 24.52
CA SER A 505 -15.72 17.06 24.03
C SER A 505 -16.43 15.71 24.11
N ARG A 506 -17.76 15.72 24.04
CA ARG A 506 -18.60 14.52 23.93
C ARG A 506 -19.23 14.46 22.55
N PHE A 507 -19.43 13.25 22.06
CA PHE A 507 -20.00 12.99 20.74
C PHE A 507 -21.15 11.97 20.85
N ASP A 508 -22.08 12.02 19.93
CA ASP A 508 -23.12 11.01 19.80
C ASP A 508 -22.56 9.70 19.25
N GLY A 509 -21.77 9.78 18.18
CA GLY A 509 -21.04 8.67 17.56
C GLY A 509 -19.68 8.46 18.19
N THR A 510 -19.09 7.31 17.95
CA THR A 510 -17.75 6.93 18.38
C THR A 510 -16.69 7.53 17.44
N LEU A 511 -15.64 8.11 18.01
CA LEU A 511 -14.45 8.52 17.28
C LEU A 511 -13.31 7.55 17.61
N LYS A 512 -12.64 7.06 16.57
CA LYS A 512 -11.41 6.30 16.70
C LYS A 512 -10.27 7.07 16.03
N PHE A 513 -9.11 7.05 16.66
CA PHE A 513 -7.87 7.63 16.14
C PHE A 513 -6.89 6.47 15.95
N LEU A 514 -6.41 6.28 14.74
CA LEU A 514 -5.59 5.13 14.37
C LEU A 514 -4.28 5.58 13.76
N ALA A 515 -3.19 4.99 14.21
CA ALA A 515 -1.92 5.02 13.52
C ALA A 515 -1.59 3.60 13.07
N PHE A 516 -1.51 3.41 11.75
CA PHE A 516 -1.21 2.12 11.14
C PHE A 516 0.28 1.90 10.99
N SER A 517 0.71 0.64 10.98
CA SER A 517 2.07 0.23 10.59
C SER A 517 2.02 -0.66 9.36
N GLY A 518 3.14 -0.79 8.66
CA GLY A 518 3.24 -1.64 7.47
C GLY A 518 2.39 -1.14 6.29
N GLU A 519 2.19 0.15 6.19
CA GLU A 519 1.60 0.79 5.00
C GLU A 519 2.54 0.61 3.83
N GLU A 520 3.81 0.98 4.02
CA GLU A 520 4.91 0.92 3.07
C GLU A 520 5.23 -0.51 2.58
N GLU A 521 4.79 -1.51 3.32
CA GLU A 521 4.91 -2.94 3.01
C GLU A 521 3.62 -3.49 2.35
N GLY A 522 2.70 -2.64 1.93
CA GLY A 522 1.48 -2.98 1.20
C GLY A 522 0.19 -2.91 2.01
N LEU A 523 0.01 -1.88 2.80
CA LEU A 523 -1.22 -1.56 3.56
C LEU A 523 -1.56 -2.63 4.61
N LEU A 524 -0.55 -3.28 5.19
CA LEU A 524 -0.76 -4.49 6.00
C LEU A 524 -1.55 -4.22 7.27
N GLY A 525 -1.23 -3.14 7.98
CA GLY A 525 -1.89 -2.77 9.22
C GLY A 525 -3.34 -2.35 9.04
N SER A 526 -3.60 -1.50 8.06
CA SER A 526 -4.97 -1.06 7.74
C SER A 526 -5.81 -2.19 7.16
N ARG A 527 -5.22 -3.09 6.37
CA ARG A 527 -5.88 -4.29 5.83
C ARG A 527 -6.26 -5.27 6.95
N ALA A 528 -5.37 -5.51 7.89
CA ALA A 528 -5.66 -6.34 9.06
C ALA A 528 -6.80 -5.72 9.89
N TYR A 529 -6.76 -4.41 10.13
CA TYR A 529 -7.77 -3.69 10.90
C TYR A 529 -9.14 -3.70 10.20
N ALA A 530 -9.21 -3.34 8.91
CA ALA A 530 -10.45 -3.30 8.15
C ALA A 530 -11.12 -4.69 8.08
N ARG A 531 -10.32 -5.76 7.93
CA ARG A 531 -10.78 -7.15 7.97
C ARG A 531 -11.37 -7.52 9.34
N GLU A 532 -10.71 -7.14 10.43
CA GLU A 532 -11.22 -7.40 11.78
C GLU A 532 -12.52 -6.63 12.04
N ALA A 533 -12.56 -5.34 11.68
CA ALA A 533 -13.75 -4.51 11.82
C ALA A 533 -14.95 -5.10 11.03
N TYR A 534 -14.69 -5.60 9.82
CA TYR A 534 -15.70 -6.26 9.00
C TYR A 534 -16.22 -7.55 9.67
N ARG A 535 -15.33 -8.38 10.20
CA ARG A 535 -15.68 -9.61 10.94
C ARG A 535 -16.45 -9.33 12.22
N ALA A 536 -16.08 -8.25 12.91
CA ALA A 536 -16.77 -7.79 14.13
C ALA A 536 -18.08 -7.05 13.83
N GLU A 537 -18.45 -6.91 12.56
CA GLU A 537 -19.64 -6.17 12.12
C GLU A 537 -19.68 -4.71 12.59
N GLU A 538 -18.51 -4.07 12.73
CA GLU A 538 -18.43 -2.68 13.13
C GLU A 538 -19.12 -1.76 12.08
N GLU A 539 -19.90 -0.81 12.56
CA GLU A 539 -20.65 0.14 11.71
C GLU A 539 -19.78 1.39 11.43
N ILE A 540 -18.72 1.21 10.65
CA ILE A 540 -17.84 2.33 10.27
C ILE A 540 -18.57 3.19 9.24
N ARG A 541 -18.88 4.45 9.63
CA ARG A 541 -19.62 5.43 8.85
C ARG A 541 -18.75 6.36 8.03
N GLY A 542 -17.47 6.47 8.37
CA GLY A 542 -16.50 7.28 7.64
C GLY A 542 -15.08 7.10 8.14
N VAL A 543 -14.16 7.00 7.20
CA VAL A 543 -12.72 6.94 7.45
C VAL A 543 -12.09 8.16 6.80
N PHE A 544 -11.29 8.89 7.55
CA PHE A 544 -10.53 10.06 7.13
C PHE A 544 -9.04 9.72 7.24
N ASN A 545 -8.49 9.22 6.15
CA ASN A 545 -7.06 8.94 6.04
C ASN A 545 -6.31 10.20 5.67
N MET A 546 -5.22 10.47 6.35
CA MET A 546 -4.34 11.60 6.11
C MET A 546 -2.95 11.08 5.81
N ASP A 547 -2.46 11.39 4.62
CA ASP A 547 -1.20 10.90 4.11
C ASP A 547 -0.54 11.97 3.27
N MET A 548 0.68 12.39 3.65
CA MET A 548 1.43 13.47 3.03
C MET A 548 0.61 14.78 2.97
N VAL A 549 0.40 15.44 4.10
CA VAL A 549 -0.55 16.57 4.22
C VAL A 549 0.10 17.90 4.63
N SER A 550 1.41 18.05 4.47
CA SER A 550 2.13 19.24 4.96
C SER A 550 3.10 19.88 3.97
N TYR A 551 3.29 19.33 2.76
CA TYR A 551 4.11 19.95 1.74
C TYR A 551 3.31 20.91 0.86
N LEU A 552 3.90 22.06 0.55
CA LEU A 552 3.36 23.05 -0.39
C LEU A 552 4.46 23.52 -1.34
N ASP A 553 4.19 23.47 -2.65
CA ASP A 553 5.03 24.08 -3.68
C ASP A 553 4.60 25.53 -4.03
N GLU A 554 3.43 25.94 -3.54
CA GLU A 554 2.88 27.30 -3.72
C GLU A 554 2.08 27.76 -2.48
N PRO A 555 1.77 29.08 -2.34
CA PRO A 555 1.11 29.61 -1.14
C PRO A 555 -0.38 29.25 -0.99
N VAL A 556 -0.97 28.49 -1.90
CA VAL A 556 -2.38 28.06 -1.81
C VAL A 556 -2.48 26.80 -0.99
N HIS A 557 -3.30 26.82 0.07
CA HIS A 557 -3.60 25.63 0.85
C HIS A 557 -4.63 24.78 0.11
N ASP A 558 -4.16 23.87 -0.73
CA ASP A 558 -4.99 22.96 -1.51
C ASP A 558 -4.64 21.49 -1.20
N VAL A 559 -5.67 20.69 -1.11
CA VAL A 559 -5.56 19.27 -0.78
C VAL A 559 -6.34 18.44 -1.78
N GLU A 560 -5.72 17.38 -2.29
CA GLU A 560 -6.39 16.36 -3.07
C GLU A 560 -7.16 15.43 -2.14
N VAL A 561 -8.42 15.16 -2.46
CA VAL A 561 -9.24 14.20 -1.69
C VAL A 561 -9.69 13.08 -2.61
N ARG A 562 -9.10 11.91 -2.39
CA ARG A 562 -9.42 10.70 -3.15
C ARG A 562 -10.62 9.99 -2.56
N TYR A 563 -11.50 9.50 -3.43
CA TYR A 563 -12.74 8.86 -3.04
C TYR A 563 -13.21 7.85 -4.08
N ASN A 564 -14.02 6.90 -3.67
CA ASN A 564 -14.75 5.98 -4.54
C ASN A 564 -16.27 6.26 -4.53
N ASP A 565 -17.05 5.50 -5.29
CA ASP A 565 -18.49 5.70 -5.39
C ASP A 565 -19.24 5.53 -4.06
N PHE A 566 -18.76 4.66 -3.17
CA PHE A 566 -19.36 4.49 -1.83
C PHE A 566 -19.11 5.68 -0.92
N SER A 567 -18.00 6.39 -1.13
CA SER A 567 -17.56 7.52 -0.32
C SER A 567 -18.11 8.86 -0.78
N ARG A 568 -18.92 8.94 -1.85
CA ARG A 568 -19.47 10.22 -2.37
C ARG A 568 -20.20 11.03 -1.31
N GLY A 569 -20.97 10.38 -0.44
CA GLY A 569 -21.65 11.05 0.66
C GLY A 569 -20.69 11.63 1.68
N LEU A 570 -19.64 10.87 2.02
CA LEU A 570 -18.58 11.31 2.93
C LEU A 570 -17.78 12.49 2.35
N LEU A 571 -17.44 12.45 1.06
CA LEU A 571 -16.80 13.58 0.35
C LEU A 571 -17.68 14.82 0.37
N ALA A 572 -18.99 14.68 0.12
CA ALA A 572 -19.91 15.83 0.17
C ALA A 572 -19.92 16.50 1.55
N ALA A 573 -19.96 15.68 2.60
CA ALA A 573 -19.86 16.14 3.98
C ALA A 573 -18.50 16.81 4.27
N TYR A 574 -17.40 16.21 3.83
CA TYR A 574 -16.05 16.75 3.99
C TYR A 574 -15.88 18.11 3.32
N ARG A 575 -16.33 18.24 2.07
CA ARG A 575 -16.30 19.53 1.33
C ARG A 575 -17.13 20.61 1.99
N GLU A 576 -18.30 20.26 2.49
CA GLU A 576 -19.16 21.21 3.20
C GLU A 576 -18.54 21.64 4.52
N ALA A 577 -17.89 20.73 5.25
CA ALA A 577 -17.10 21.05 6.44
C ALA A 577 -15.95 22.02 6.11
N ALA A 578 -15.19 21.76 5.06
CA ALA A 578 -14.13 22.67 4.60
C ALA A 578 -14.70 24.07 4.30
N ARG A 579 -15.78 24.14 3.53
CA ARG A 579 -16.43 25.40 3.18
C ARG A 579 -16.91 26.20 4.39
N LEU A 580 -17.45 25.53 5.39
CA LEU A 580 -18.02 26.18 6.58
C LEU A 580 -16.98 26.62 7.60
N TYR A 581 -15.90 25.82 7.77
CA TYR A 581 -14.98 26.00 8.89
C TYR A 581 -13.56 26.39 8.47
N VAL A 582 -13.11 26.02 7.26
CA VAL A 582 -11.75 26.26 6.76
C VAL A 582 -11.78 26.71 5.30
N PRO A 583 -12.46 27.82 4.97
CA PRO A 583 -12.69 28.23 3.59
C PRO A 583 -11.40 28.59 2.81
N ALA A 584 -10.28 28.74 3.49
CA ALA A 584 -8.97 28.92 2.87
C ALA A 584 -8.36 27.61 2.33
N CYS A 585 -8.83 26.45 2.81
CA CYS A 585 -8.37 25.15 2.32
C CYS A 585 -9.22 24.71 1.13
N VAL A 586 -8.60 24.62 -0.03
CA VAL A 586 -9.26 24.24 -1.30
C VAL A 586 -9.25 22.72 -1.45
N ILE A 587 -10.41 22.14 -1.73
CA ILE A 587 -10.57 20.69 -1.87
C ILE A 587 -10.66 20.29 -3.34
N TYR A 588 -9.71 19.50 -3.83
CA TYR A 588 -9.71 18.89 -5.16
C TYR A 588 -10.13 17.42 -5.08
N PRO A 589 -11.38 17.09 -5.44
CA PRO A 589 -11.84 15.71 -5.40
C PRO A 589 -11.33 14.91 -6.60
N VAL A 590 -10.74 13.76 -6.33
CA VAL A 590 -10.24 12.83 -7.36
C VAL A 590 -10.91 11.48 -7.17
N THR A 591 -11.53 10.97 -8.25
CA THR A 591 -12.12 9.62 -8.24
C THR A 591 -11.06 8.61 -8.60
N GLU A 592 -10.77 7.67 -7.72
CA GLU A 592 -9.82 6.61 -7.98
C GLU A 592 -10.43 5.22 -7.90
N GLY A 593 -9.95 4.34 -8.79
CA GLY A 593 -10.27 2.92 -8.78
C GLY A 593 -9.37 2.09 -7.84
N ARG A 594 -8.17 2.63 -7.52
CA ARG A 594 -7.22 2.11 -6.50
C ARG A 594 -6.64 3.30 -5.78
N GLY A 595 -6.43 3.15 -4.49
CA GLY A 595 -6.11 4.28 -3.63
C GLY A 595 -4.64 4.48 -3.34
N GLY A 596 -3.86 3.46 -3.13
CA GLY A 596 -2.43 3.54 -2.79
C GLY A 596 -2.11 4.05 -1.38
N SER A 597 -3.06 3.99 -0.40
CA SER A 597 -2.84 4.30 1.01
C SER A 597 -3.90 3.62 1.90
N ASP A 598 -3.85 3.80 3.22
CA ASP A 598 -4.63 3.10 4.24
C ASP A 598 -6.16 3.17 4.14
N HIS A 599 -6.71 4.05 3.31
CA HIS A 599 -8.16 4.10 3.02
C HIS A 599 -8.61 2.96 2.09
N GLU A 600 -7.72 2.42 1.24
CA GLU A 600 -8.06 1.40 0.24
C GLU A 600 -8.59 0.10 0.88
N PRO A 601 -7.99 -0.47 1.93
CA PRO A 601 -8.53 -1.65 2.59
C PRO A 601 -9.95 -1.46 3.12
N PHE A 602 -10.31 -0.27 3.57
CA PHE A 602 -11.68 0.01 3.98
C PHE A 602 -12.66 -0.02 2.80
N TRP A 603 -12.23 0.45 1.62
CA TRP A 603 -13.02 0.32 0.40
C TRP A 603 -13.25 -1.14 0.00
N GLU A 604 -12.23 -2.00 0.19
CA GLU A 604 -12.34 -3.43 -0.11
C GLU A 604 -13.43 -4.12 0.72
N TYR A 605 -13.65 -3.67 1.94
CA TYR A 605 -14.71 -4.17 2.84
C TYR A 605 -15.99 -3.34 2.80
N GLY A 606 -16.13 -2.40 1.84
CA GLY A 606 -17.36 -1.63 1.61
C GLY A 606 -17.58 -0.48 2.59
N TYR A 607 -16.56 -0.06 3.32
CA TYR A 607 -16.62 1.10 4.20
C TYR A 607 -16.34 2.40 3.43
N PRO A 608 -17.08 3.50 3.69
CA PRO A 608 -16.76 4.78 3.10
C PRO A 608 -15.47 5.36 3.70
N ALA A 609 -14.50 5.69 2.84
CA ALA A 609 -13.22 6.24 3.24
C ALA A 609 -12.78 7.34 2.28
N LEU A 610 -12.01 8.31 2.78
CA LEU A 610 -11.36 9.36 2.01
C LEU A 610 -9.86 9.34 2.31
N LEU A 611 -9.05 9.66 1.30
CA LEU A 611 -7.65 10.03 1.48
C LEU A 611 -7.53 11.54 1.29
N SER A 612 -6.97 12.22 2.27
CA SER A 612 -6.46 13.58 2.11
C SER A 612 -4.96 13.50 1.87
N ILE A 613 -4.50 14.05 0.75
CA ILE A 613 -3.09 14.04 0.34
C ILE A 613 -2.73 15.38 -0.29
N GLU A 614 -1.45 15.76 -0.30
CA GLU A 614 -0.99 16.93 -1.04
C GLU A 614 -1.48 16.93 -2.50
N TYR A 615 -1.69 18.10 -3.09
CA TYR A 615 -2.20 18.16 -4.45
C TYR A 615 -1.10 17.89 -5.47
N ALA A 616 -1.10 16.70 -6.05
CA ALA A 616 -0.12 16.24 -7.04
C ALA A 616 -0.26 16.86 -8.43
N GLY A 617 -1.20 17.78 -8.63
CA GLY A 617 -1.47 18.43 -9.94
C GLY A 617 -0.35 19.37 -10.43
N LYS A 618 0.66 19.66 -9.60
CA LYS A 618 1.78 20.55 -9.91
C LYS A 618 3.11 19.87 -9.71
N GLN A 619 3.64 19.85 -8.50
CA GLN A 619 4.89 19.18 -8.18
C GLN A 619 4.68 18.28 -6.96
N PHE A 620 4.78 16.97 -7.17
CA PHE A 620 4.79 15.99 -6.10
C PHE A 620 6.02 16.18 -5.21
N TYR A 621 5.91 15.88 -3.93
CA TYR A 621 6.97 16.03 -2.94
C TYR A 621 8.30 15.45 -3.41
N PRO A 622 9.36 16.29 -3.60
CA PRO A 622 10.60 15.83 -4.25
C PRO A 622 11.44 14.85 -3.43
N TRP A 623 11.24 14.80 -2.11
CA TRP A 623 12.00 13.97 -1.19
C TRP A 623 11.23 12.71 -0.75
N TYR A 624 10.17 12.37 -1.47
CA TYR A 624 9.38 11.17 -1.25
C TYR A 624 10.25 9.91 -1.25
N HIS A 625 10.13 9.06 -0.22
CA HIS A 625 10.90 7.84 -0.02
C HIS A 625 12.43 8.06 -0.01
N THR A 626 12.89 9.17 0.55
CA THR A 626 14.33 9.46 0.69
C THR A 626 14.72 9.77 2.12
N THR A 627 16.01 9.63 2.42
CA THR A 627 16.60 10.04 3.70
C THR A 627 16.50 11.56 3.95
N GLU A 628 16.14 12.34 2.92
CA GLU A 628 15.96 13.80 2.97
C GLU A 628 14.50 14.21 3.18
N ASP A 629 13.58 13.26 3.45
CA ASP A 629 12.23 13.59 3.89
C ASP A 629 12.25 14.12 5.32
N LEU A 630 12.52 15.42 5.44
CA LEU A 630 12.82 16.11 6.69
C LEU A 630 11.79 17.20 7.02
N PRO A 631 11.56 17.51 8.31
CA PRO A 631 10.61 18.54 8.72
C PRO A 631 10.84 19.92 8.11
N GLY A 632 12.10 20.26 7.78
CA GLY A 632 12.46 21.55 7.19
C GLY A 632 11.85 21.85 5.82
N HIS A 633 11.31 20.87 5.14
CA HIS A 633 10.66 21.00 3.82
C HIS A 633 9.15 21.26 3.92
N LEU A 634 8.57 21.20 5.10
CA LEU A 634 7.13 21.17 5.31
C LEU A 634 6.53 22.53 5.65
N ALA A 635 5.24 22.68 5.39
CA ALA A 635 4.44 23.86 5.68
C ALA A 635 3.46 23.61 6.85
N PRO A 636 3.84 23.87 8.10
CA PRO A 636 3.01 23.52 9.26
C PRO A 636 1.61 24.14 9.26
N ALA A 637 1.45 25.31 8.66
CA ALA A 637 0.15 25.97 8.55
C ALA A 637 -0.81 25.21 7.62
N PHE A 638 -0.30 24.63 6.55
CA PHE A 638 -1.09 23.81 5.64
C PHE A 638 -1.54 22.51 6.31
N GLY A 639 -0.62 21.75 6.94
CA GLY A 639 -0.98 20.55 7.67
C GLY A 639 -1.99 20.80 8.78
N ALA A 640 -1.88 21.96 9.47
CA ALA A 640 -2.88 22.36 10.44
C ALA A 640 -4.25 22.66 9.78
N ASP A 641 -4.30 23.24 8.59
CA ASP A 641 -5.56 23.52 7.89
C ASP A 641 -6.23 22.22 7.40
N VAL A 642 -5.47 21.27 6.87
CA VAL A 642 -5.98 19.93 6.56
C VAL A 642 -6.51 19.25 7.83
N THR A 643 -5.78 19.32 8.94
CA THR A 643 -6.23 18.81 10.24
C THR A 643 -7.56 19.46 10.67
N LYS A 644 -7.73 20.78 10.50
CA LYS A 644 -8.97 21.49 10.81
C LYS A 644 -10.16 20.96 10.00
N VAL A 645 -9.97 20.69 8.73
CA VAL A 645 -11.05 20.14 7.87
C VAL A 645 -11.47 18.76 8.38
N ASN A 646 -10.50 17.88 8.69
CA ASN A 646 -10.77 16.54 9.21
C ASN A 646 -11.45 16.58 10.60
N VAL A 647 -11.02 17.47 11.49
CA VAL A 647 -11.67 17.73 12.78
C VAL A 647 -13.11 18.21 12.57
N ALA A 648 -13.34 19.15 11.66
CA ALA A 648 -14.67 19.68 11.39
C ALA A 648 -15.62 18.60 10.87
N ALA A 649 -15.18 17.82 9.89
CA ALA A 649 -15.96 16.75 9.28
C ALA A 649 -16.30 15.65 10.31
N ALA A 650 -15.31 15.12 11.00
CA ALA A 650 -15.49 14.07 11.99
C ALA A 650 -16.35 14.52 13.19
N ALA A 651 -16.11 15.71 13.73
CA ALA A 651 -16.86 16.25 14.85
C ALA A 651 -18.33 16.50 14.51
N THR A 652 -18.61 17.02 13.29
CA THR A 652 -19.99 17.27 12.84
C THR A 652 -20.74 15.94 12.63
N LEU A 653 -20.14 15.01 11.93
CA LEU A 653 -20.75 13.71 11.64
C LEU A 653 -20.96 12.86 12.90
N ALA A 654 -20.01 12.88 13.82
CA ALA A 654 -20.15 12.23 15.11
C ALA A 654 -21.18 12.90 16.03
N GLY A 655 -21.61 14.13 15.72
CA GLY A 655 -22.58 14.87 16.52
C GLY A 655 -21.98 15.42 17.81
N THR A 656 -21.32 16.57 17.71
CA THR A 656 -20.65 17.22 18.83
C THR A 656 -21.66 17.64 19.91
N ARG A 657 -21.37 17.27 21.16
CA ARG A 657 -22.07 17.78 22.36
C ARG A 657 -21.07 18.55 23.22
N LEU A 658 -21.34 19.80 23.46
CA LEU A 658 -20.59 20.53 24.48
C LEU A 658 -20.90 19.92 25.83
N GLY A 659 -19.87 19.42 26.55
CA GLY A 659 -20.03 18.92 27.91
C GLY A 659 -20.38 20.04 28.88
N PRO A 660 -21.03 19.75 30.03
CA PRO A 660 -21.18 20.73 31.07
C PRO A 660 -19.78 21.13 31.58
N GLY A 661 -19.28 22.28 31.14
CA GLY A 661 -17.94 22.79 31.46
C GLY A 661 -17.14 23.30 30.27
N ALA A 662 -17.62 23.16 29.04
CA ALA A 662 -17.04 23.80 27.85
C ALA A 662 -17.35 25.28 27.89
N SER A 663 -16.33 26.09 27.98
CA SER A 663 -16.17 27.54 28.09
C SER A 663 -17.40 28.38 28.54
N SER A 664 -17.20 29.27 29.47
CA SER A 664 -18.20 30.26 29.87
C SER A 664 -18.48 31.32 28.78
N GLU A 665 -17.92 31.20 27.58
CA GLU A 665 -18.06 32.18 26.52
C GLU A 665 -19.29 31.94 25.67
N ILE A 666 -20.01 33.02 25.39
CA ILE A 666 -21.11 33.06 24.42
C ILE A 666 -20.51 32.95 23.02
N ILE A 667 -20.96 31.98 22.22
CA ILE A 667 -20.53 31.83 20.85
C ILE A 667 -21.40 32.74 19.97
N VAL A 668 -20.76 33.55 19.12
CA VAL A 668 -21.42 34.52 18.25
C VAL A 668 -20.93 34.31 16.82
N TYR A 669 -21.85 33.99 15.91
CA TYR A 669 -21.51 33.80 14.48
C TYR A 669 -22.63 34.24 13.55
N PRO A 670 -22.30 34.86 12.41
CA PRO A 670 -20.96 35.34 12.01
C PRO A 670 -20.51 36.53 12.88
N ASN A 671 -19.24 36.62 13.22
CA ASN A 671 -18.71 37.76 13.95
C ASN A 671 -17.32 38.15 13.42
N PRO A 672 -17.14 39.20 12.63
CA PRO A 672 -18.19 40.21 12.35
C PRO A 672 -19.27 39.73 11.37
N ALA A 673 -20.50 40.19 11.57
CA ALA A 673 -21.58 40.02 10.62
C ALA A 673 -21.43 41.03 9.46
N LYS A 674 -21.49 40.57 8.22
CA LYS A 674 -21.35 41.38 7.03
C LYS A 674 -22.57 41.20 6.10
N PRO A 675 -23.61 42.03 6.20
CA PRO A 675 -24.76 41.93 5.31
C PRO A 675 -24.41 42.01 3.82
N SER A 676 -23.39 42.79 3.45
CA SER A 676 -22.85 42.86 2.09
C SER A 676 -22.25 41.53 1.59
N ALA A 677 -21.90 40.61 2.48
CA ALA A 677 -21.43 39.24 2.18
C ALA A 677 -22.56 38.21 2.33
N GLY A 678 -23.81 38.62 2.40
CA GLY A 678 -24.96 37.70 2.48
C GLY A 678 -25.35 37.27 3.88
N HIS A 679 -24.76 37.83 4.93
CA HIS A 679 -25.15 37.49 6.31
C HIS A 679 -26.47 38.21 6.65
N ASP A 680 -27.54 37.46 6.80
CA ASP A 680 -28.88 37.98 7.10
C ASP A 680 -29.23 37.90 8.61
N ARG A 681 -28.43 37.19 9.37
CA ARG A 681 -28.61 36.99 10.82
C ARG A 681 -27.31 36.73 11.55
N VAL A 682 -27.34 36.85 12.89
CA VAL A 682 -26.29 36.39 13.82
C VAL A 682 -26.88 35.35 14.75
N ARG A 683 -26.20 34.21 14.88
CA ARG A 683 -26.57 33.16 15.82
C ARG A 683 -25.72 33.27 17.09
N PHE A 684 -26.38 33.18 18.22
CA PHE A 684 -25.80 33.05 19.55
C PHE A 684 -26.01 31.61 20.00
N ALA A 685 -24.98 30.96 20.48
CA ALA A 685 -25.03 29.59 20.96
C ALA A 685 -24.21 29.41 22.24
N ASN A 686 -24.20 28.20 22.79
CA ASN A 686 -23.62 27.88 24.08
C ASN A 686 -24.31 28.66 25.22
N LEU A 687 -25.62 28.74 25.16
CA LEU A 687 -26.49 29.33 26.15
C LEU A 687 -27.20 28.23 26.92
N GLY A 688 -27.60 28.46 28.16
CA GLY A 688 -28.58 27.57 28.81
C GLY A 688 -29.93 27.63 28.11
N ALA A 689 -30.61 26.49 27.90
CA ALA A 689 -31.95 26.51 27.34
C ALA A 689 -32.86 27.40 28.20
N GLY A 690 -33.57 28.35 27.59
CA GLY A 690 -34.40 29.31 28.27
C GLY A 690 -33.65 30.54 28.85
N SER A 691 -32.35 30.70 28.57
CA SER A 691 -31.60 31.90 28.92
C SER A 691 -32.16 33.11 28.20
N SER A 692 -32.24 34.27 28.89
CA SER A 692 -32.58 35.55 28.23
C SER A 692 -31.33 36.21 27.67
N LEU A 693 -31.44 36.71 26.41
CA LEU A 693 -30.39 37.49 25.72
C LEU A 693 -30.88 38.91 25.51
N VAL A 694 -30.02 39.87 25.75
CA VAL A 694 -30.23 41.27 25.38
C VAL A 694 -28.99 41.81 24.69
N LEU A 695 -29.17 42.44 23.55
CA LEU A 695 -28.15 43.20 22.83
C LEU A 695 -28.26 44.67 23.13
N TYR A 696 -27.12 45.30 23.44
CA TYR A 696 -26.98 46.71 23.65
C TYR A 696 -26.03 47.35 22.63
N ASP A 697 -26.31 48.55 22.21
CA ASP A 697 -25.33 49.35 21.47
C ASP A 697 -24.22 49.86 22.41
N VAL A 698 -23.23 50.55 21.87
CA VAL A 698 -22.12 51.11 22.66
C VAL A 698 -22.53 52.24 23.58
N ALA A 699 -23.71 52.81 23.39
CA ALA A 699 -24.32 53.82 24.30
C ALA A 699 -25.11 53.16 25.45
N GLY A 700 -25.24 51.85 25.46
CA GLY A 700 -26.01 51.10 26.44
C GLY A 700 -27.51 51.01 26.18
N ALA A 701 -27.97 51.42 25.02
CA ALA A 701 -29.38 51.29 24.61
C ALA A 701 -29.65 49.84 24.16
N GLU A 702 -30.79 49.28 24.60
CA GLU A 702 -31.23 47.96 24.14
C GLU A 702 -31.58 47.98 22.67
N VAL A 703 -31.02 47.06 21.93
CA VAL A 703 -31.18 46.94 20.45
C VAL A 703 -32.09 45.78 20.10
N TRP A 704 -31.99 44.68 20.83
CA TRP A 704 -32.74 43.46 20.54
C TRP A 704 -32.69 42.53 21.74
N ALA A 705 -33.74 41.73 21.91
CA ALA A 705 -33.80 40.72 22.96
C ALA A 705 -34.47 39.43 22.47
N ALA A 706 -34.06 38.30 23.01
CA ALA A 706 -34.62 36.95 22.73
C ALA A 706 -34.45 36.00 23.91
N THR A 707 -35.10 34.89 23.84
CA THR A 707 -34.87 33.73 24.73
C THR A 707 -34.24 32.60 23.93
N ALA A 708 -33.19 31.98 24.50
CA ALA A 708 -32.55 30.80 23.92
C ALA A 708 -33.55 29.62 23.85
N ASP A 709 -33.54 28.94 22.70
CA ASP A 709 -34.36 27.78 22.45
C ASP A 709 -33.92 26.54 23.26
N GLY A 710 -34.62 25.41 23.09
CA GLY A 710 -34.30 24.15 23.73
C GLY A 710 -32.89 23.60 23.41
N SER A 711 -32.25 24.07 22.35
CA SER A 711 -30.88 23.73 21.95
C SER A 711 -29.83 24.64 22.61
N GLY A 712 -30.24 25.69 23.33
CA GLY A 712 -29.34 26.70 23.90
C GLY A 712 -28.84 27.69 22.84
N ALA A 713 -29.67 28.06 21.86
CA ALA A 713 -29.33 29.02 20.82
C ALA A 713 -30.39 30.11 20.66
N ALA A 714 -29.98 31.26 20.10
CA ALA A 714 -30.89 32.34 19.66
C ALA A 714 -30.35 32.97 18.36
N GLU A 715 -31.24 33.54 17.57
CA GLU A 715 -30.86 34.17 16.29
C GLU A 715 -31.33 35.62 16.24
N TRP A 716 -30.39 36.51 15.97
CA TRP A 716 -30.66 37.95 15.73
C TRP A 716 -30.72 38.24 14.22
N PRO A 717 -31.85 38.68 13.66
CA PRO A 717 -32.02 38.91 12.23
C PRO A 717 -31.42 40.22 11.75
N LEU A 718 -30.43 40.77 12.48
CA LEU A 718 -29.74 42.04 12.17
C LEU A 718 -30.68 43.26 12.08
N VAL A 719 -31.74 43.20 12.87
CA VAL A 719 -32.69 44.32 13.01
C VAL A 719 -32.84 44.74 14.49
N THR A 720 -33.14 46.00 14.68
CA THR A 720 -33.44 46.54 16.02
C THR A 720 -34.88 46.21 16.45
N ALA A 721 -35.20 46.38 17.72
CA ALA A 721 -36.54 46.07 18.25
C ALA A 721 -37.68 46.86 17.55
N ASP A 722 -37.38 48.01 16.94
CA ASP A 722 -38.30 48.79 16.13
C ASP A 722 -38.27 48.45 14.62
N GLY A 723 -37.61 47.33 14.26
CA GLY A 723 -37.60 46.79 12.89
C GLY A 723 -36.64 47.45 11.92
N ARG A 724 -35.80 48.36 12.37
CA ARG A 724 -34.78 48.99 11.52
C ARG A 724 -33.54 48.10 11.40
N ALA A 725 -32.87 48.14 10.24
CA ALA A 725 -31.62 47.43 10.02
C ALA A 725 -30.54 47.91 11.02
N ALA A 726 -29.86 46.96 11.68
CA ALA A 726 -28.76 47.22 12.61
C ALA A 726 -27.67 48.06 11.93
N ALA A 727 -27.14 49.07 12.61
CA ALA A 727 -26.05 49.91 12.11
C ALA A 727 -24.70 49.16 12.13
N SER A 728 -23.70 49.62 11.34
CA SER A 728 -22.32 49.16 11.56
C SER A 728 -21.85 49.57 12.94
N GLY A 729 -21.26 48.64 13.67
CA GLY A 729 -20.81 48.89 15.05
C GLY A 729 -20.55 47.60 15.83
N VAL A 730 -20.16 47.77 17.08
CA VAL A 730 -20.02 46.68 18.05
C VAL A 730 -21.22 46.70 18.98
N TYR A 731 -21.83 45.57 19.18
CA TYR A 731 -22.95 45.36 20.09
C TYR A 731 -22.50 44.51 21.28
N LEU A 732 -22.90 44.83 22.49
CA LEU A 732 -22.68 44.06 23.68
C LEU A 732 -23.83 43.07 23.87
N VAL A 733 -23.50 41.84 24.17
CA VAL A 733 -24.45 40.75 24.45
C VAL A 733 -24.45 40.46 25.91
N ALA A 734 -25.59 40.62 26.57
CA ALA A 734 -25.79 40.16 27.94
C ALA A 734 -26.72 38.94 27.94
N VAL A 735 -26.31 37.89 28.62
CA VAL A 735 -27.08 36.66 28.77
C VAL A 735 -27.33 36.41 30.27
N GLU A 736 -28.57 36.17 30.61
CA GLU A 736 -28.97 35.76 31.95
C GLU A 736 -29.53 34.33 31.89
N GLU A 737 -28.81 33.40 32.53
CA GLU A 737 -29.19 31.99 32.58
C GLU A 737 -30.41 31.77 33.49
N PRO A 738 -31.21 30.69 33.32
CA PRO A 738 -32.36 30.42 34.19
C PRO A 738 -32.02 30.31 35.70
N GLY A 739 -30.75 30.06 36.02
CA GLY A 739 -30.24 30.04 37.41
C GLY A 739 -29.73 31.38 37.93
N GLY A 740 -29.90 32.48 37.16
CA GLY A 740 -29.48 33.83 37.53
C GLY A 740 -28.00 34.15 37.27
N ALA A 741 -27.23 33.24 36.72
CA ALA A 741 -25.86 33.49 36.28
C ALA A 741 -25.86 34.40 35.05
N ARG A 742 -24.93 35.38 35.01
CA ARG A 742 -24.80 36.32 33.89
C ARG A 742 -23.50 36.12 33.15
N ARG A 743 -23.62 36.16 31.82
CA ARG A 743 -22.48 36.12 30.89
C ARG A 743 -22.57 37.29 29.90
N PHE A 744 -21.41 37.68 29.39
CA PHE A 744 -21.31 38.78 28.44
C PHE A 744 -20.50 38.39 27.24
N GLY A 745 -20.90 38.91 26.08
CA GLY A 745 -20.22 38.72 24.79
C GLY A 745 -20.26 40.00 23.97
N LYS A 746 -19.75 39.93 22.75
CA LYS A 746 -19.81 41.02 21.80
C LYS A 746 -19.99 40.52 20.39
N VAL A 747 -20.70 41.31 19.53
CA VAL A 747 -20.81 41.05 18.11
C VAL A 747 -20.50 42.33 17.33
N ALA A 748 -19.78 42.22 16.21
CA ALA A 748 -19.52 43.31 15.32
C ALA A 748 -20.40 43.19 14.06
N VAL A 749 -20.97 44.28 13.60
CA VAL A 749 -21.70 44.38 12.32
C VAL A 749 -20.92 45.35 11.43
N ILE A 750 -20.59 44.92 10.22
CA ILE A 750 -19.89 45.73 9.21
C ILE A 750 -20.75 45.72 7.94
N LYS A 751 -21.31 46.89 7.58
CA LYS A 751 -22.09 47.06 6.35
C LYS A 751 -21.22 47.29 5.14
#